data_64254783b90509c9edbb841da97ec256
#
_entry.id   64254783b90509c9edbb841da97ec256
#
_cell.length_a   1.000
_cell.length_b   1.000
_cell.length_c   1.000
_cell.angle_alpha   90.00
_cell.angle_beta   90.00
_cell.angle_gamma   90.00
#
_symmetry.space_group_name_H-M   'P 1'
#
loop_
_entity.id
_entity.type
_entity.pdbx_description
1 polymer ?
#
loop_
_entity_poly.entity_id
_entity_poly.type
_entity_poly.pdbx_seq_one_letter_code
_entity_poly.pdbx_strand_id
1 'polypeptide(L)'
;MTIAGVAIGISVVVSVHLATRAATASMKDSIAIVAGRTALEVSGGGYPFDEAVLRDMEWLRDEGVVSPVVTGRVRVVRRAGAGPAPPSAETLTILGVDLLKDIRVREYGALVSARERKKFDAVSLLRLLTEPNAVIVTEGFASRHGLAVGDRLPVLVNDRAHALAIQGVLADEGIARAMGGDFALMDIAGAQDLFDRFLLIDRIDIAIHEGVSLDTVRTRLETTLPPSLNVTTPARRGTQADALLAAFRVNMSILSAVALVVGVFLIHNTISVSVVRRRSEIGTLRVLGVGRGRILALFLAEGAFLGLAGAALGVAGGWLLARAVVGSVTRTVSSFYLSSLASTAAAELRLDLPTVAGGLAFGLIVALISSAIPAREAAGISPVEFLRAGSLETKKKRRRSPSVIAGLLLLALAYPTALAGPVDGLPLFGYLSAFLVIAGCSFLAPAGTALTAWALRRPLARLRAPGVLAGVGVRANITATAAAVTALMIGVAMFVSVAVMVLSFRETFLLWLSQTMTADLVVSPEAQGGRGFDHTIDEAFVGDLHQVPGIAAIDLFRGYTVDFRGVPVTVGGAALSVMGRHARLSLLSGADPQPVLESTVGSGRVIVSEPFSRRFRVGRGESIFVPSPAGPVAVTVADVYRDYASDRGSIIFDRSTFLVHFPDRRVNAAGLFLSPGADVERARGEILERAAEAGKRVAVATNAEIRRQAVRVFDQTFAITYALEAIAVIVAVLGIVNTQIAQVLDRRREIGLLRFLGASRRQVGGMMLVEAVLLATTGIALGVVLGVILSLILVFVINLQSFGWTIEWSVPGLFVVQAVAAILLATVLAGMVPAWRAAGVKAGAEVREE
;
A
#
# COMPACT_ATOMS: atom_id res chain seq x y z
N MET A 1 2.40 -29.46 10.88
CA MET A 1 3.22 -28.24 10.84
C MET A 1 3.58 -27.83 9.42
N THR A 2 4.13 -28.72 8.59
CA THR A 2 4.50 -28.41 7.19
C THR A 2 3.33 -27.87 6.37
N ILE A 3 2.19 -28.60 6.40
CA ILE A 3 0.96 -28.18 5.72
C ILE A 3 0.54 -26.78 6.21
N ALA A 4 0.63 -26.50 7.52
CA ALA A 4 0.29 -25.19 8.06
C ALA A 4 1.26 -24.08 7.57
N GLY A 5 2.56 -24.33 7.51
CA GLY A 5 3.53 -23.37 7.00
C GLY A 5 3.35 -23.07 5.52
N VAL A 6 3.09 -24.11 4.70
CA VAL A 6 2.75 -23.93 3.28
C VAL A 6 1.43 -23.17 3.13
N ALA A 7 0.41 -23.55 3.90
CA ALA A 7 -0.89 -22.89 3.88
C ALA A 7 -0.78 -21.40 4.20
N ILE A 8 -0.02 -21.01 5.23
CA ILE A 8 0.20 -19.62 5.60
C ILE A 8 0.92 -18.87 4.46
N GLY A 9 2.02 -19.42 3.92
CA GLY A 9 2.75 -18.80 2.81
C GLY A 9 1.87 -18.57 1.57
N ILE A 10 1.12 -19.58 1.16
CA ILE A 10 0.19 -19.48 0.02
C ILE A 10 -1.00 -18.56 0.34
N SER A 11 -1.50 -18.55 1.60
CA SER A 11 -2.57 -17.65 2.00
C SER A 11 -2.20 -16.18 1.81
N VAL A 12 -0.98 -15.79 2.16
CA VAL A 12 -0.49 -14.42 1.95
C VAL A 12 -0.41 -14.09 0.47
N VAL A 13 0.18 -14.98 -0.35
CA VAL A 13 0.30 -14.77 -1.80
C VAL A 13 -1.07 -14.63 -2.47
N VAL A 14 -1.99 -15.55 -2.17
CA VAL A 14 -3.36 -15.54 -2.73
C VAL A 14 -4.15 -14.33 -2.25
N SER A 15 -4.04 -13.97 -0.97
CA SER A 15 -4.73 -12.81 -0.41
C SER A 15 -4.29 -11.51 -1.09
N VAL A 16 -2.99 -11.31 -1.24
CA VAL A 16 -2.43 -10.12 -1.92
C VAL A 16 -2.82 -10.10 -3.40
N HIS A 17 -2.74 -11.25 -4.07
CA HIS A 17 -3.14 -11.37 -5.48
C HIS A 17 -4.62 -11.01 -5.69
N LEU A 18 -5.52 -11.61 -4.88
CA LEU A 18 -6.96 -11.34 -4.95
C LEU A 18 -7.28 -9.88 -4.63
N ALA A 19 -6.67 -9.31 -3.57
CA ALA A 19 -6.91 -7.93 -3.18
C ALA A 19 -6.45 -6.95 -4.26
N THR A 20 -5.26 -7.16 -4.83
CA THR A 20 -4.72 -6.33 -5.90
C THR A 20 -5.55 -6.45 -7.18
N ARG A 21 -5.92 -7.67 -7.57
CA ARG A 21 -6.73 -7.92 -8.75
C ARG A 21 -8.12 -7.31 -8.62
N ALA A 22 -8.77 -7.47 -7.46
CA ALA A 22 -10.07 -6.88 -7.18
C ALA A 22 -10.03 -5.34 -7.26
N ALA A 23 -9.00 -4.72 -6.68
CA ALA A 23 -8.81 -3.27 -6.75
C ALA A 23 -8.58 -2.78 -8.19
N THR A 24 -7.72 -3.46 -8.96
CA THR A 24 -7.40 -3.08 -10.35
C THR A 24 -8.58 -3.32 -11.29
N ALA A 25 -9.27 -4.47 -11.17
CA ALA A 25 -10.43 -4.79 -12.01
C ALA A 25 -11.58 -3.82 -11.75
N SER A 26 -11.95 -3.61 -10.49
CA SER A 26 -13.01 -2.66 -10.11
C SER A 26 -12.74 -1.26 -10.69
N MET A 27 -11.48 -0.84 -10.70
CA MET A 27 -11.10 0.46 -11.23
C MET A 27 -11.20 0.52 -12.76
N LYS A 28 -10.68 -0.50 -13.48
CA LYS A 28 -10.76 -0.56 -14.96
C LYS A 28 -12.19 -0.63 -15.43
N ASP A 29 -12.98 -1.48 -14.79
CA ASP A 29 -14.41 -1.64 -15.13
C ASP A 29 -15.17 -0.33 -14.86
N SER A 30 -14.89 0.37 -13.76
CA SER A 30 -15.49 1.66 -13.47
C SER A 30 -15.12 2.71 -14.51
N ILE A 31 -13.85 2.81 -14.92
CA ILE A 31 -13.41 3.74 -15.96
C ILE A 31 -14.09 3.43 -17.30
N ALA A 32 -14.13 2.16 -17.69
CA ALA A 32 -14.75 1.75 -18.96
C ALA A 32 -16.25 2.04 -18.99
N ILE A 33 -16.96 1.76 -17.90
CA ILE A 33 -18.41 2.00 -17.80
C ILE A 33 -18.71 3.52 -17.78
N VAL A 34 -17.92 4.31 -17.04
CA VAL A 34 -18.10 5.78 -16.98
C VAL A 34 -17.78 6.43 -18.32
N ALA A 35 -16.79 5.92 -19.05
CA ALA A 35 -16.47 6.40 -20.40
C ALA A 35 -17.58 6.05 -21.42
N GLY A 36 -18.27 4.92 -21.27
CA GLY A 36 -19.29 4.49 -22.22
C GLY A 36 -18.72 4.32 -23.63
N ARG A 37 -19.34 4.98 -24.62
CA ARG A 37 -18.89 5.00 -26.03
C ARG A 37 -17.90 6.12 -26.35
N THR A 38 -17.41 6.84 -25.33
CA THR A 38 -16.45 7.94 -25.51
C THR A 38 -15.18 7.40 -26.14
N ALA A 39 -14.84 7.87 -27.32
CA ALA A 39 -13.62 7.55 -28.05
C ALA A 39 -12.51 8.56 -27.76
N LEU A 40 -12.87 9.85 -27.67
CA LEU A 40 -11.96 10.95 -27.35
C LEU A 40 -12.53 11.81 -26.23
N GLU A 41 -11.65 12.41 -25.47
CA GLU A 41 -11.95 13.34 -24.39
C GLU A 41 -11.12 14.59 -24.57
N VAL A 42 -11.78 15.76 -24.50
CA VAL A 42 -11.11 17.08 -24.46
C VAL A 42 -11.21 17.62 -23.07
N SER A 43 -10.10 18.03 -22.48
CA SER A 43 -10.02 18.55 -21.11
C SER A 43 -9.02 19.70 -21.00
N GLY A 44 -9.28 20.62 -20.07
CA GLY A 44 -8.36 21.71 -19.72
C GLY A 44 -7.19 21.26 -18.85
N GLY A 45 -6.86 19.96 -18.80
CA GLY A 45 -5.75 19.47 -18.00
C GLY A 45 -5.95 19.57 -16.48
N GLY A 46 -7.20 19.67 -16.01
CA GLY A 46 -7.56 19.78 -14.59
C GLY A 46 -8.23 21.11 -14.22
N TYR A 47 -8.40 22.00 -15.17
CA TYR A 47 -9.15 23.25 -15.02
C TYR A 47 -10.46 23.22 -15.79
N PRO A 48 -11.51 23.82 -15.27
CA PRO A 48 -12.70 24.10 -16.08
C PRO A 48 -12.34 25.15 -17.16
N PHE A 49 -12.94 25.01 -18.33
CA PHE A 49 -12.71 25.91 -19.47
C PHE A 49 -14.04 26.35 -20.07
N ASP A 50 -13.98 27.41 -20.88
CA ASP A 50 -15.16 28.06 -21.47
C ASP A 50 -15.87 27.11 -22.45
N GLU A 51 -17.19 26.96 -22.28
CA GLU A 51 -18.03 26.13 -23.15
C GLU A 51 -18.13 26.69 -24.59
N ALA A 52 -17.72 27.95 -24.81
CA ALA A 52 -17.67 28.53 -26.16
C ALA A 52 -16.83 27.72 -27.15
N VAL A 53 -15.86 26.92 -26.64
CA VAL A 53 -15.06 25.96 -27.42
C VAL A 53 -15.94 24.96 -28.19
N LEU A 54 -17.14 24.67 -27.73
CA LEU A 54 -18.10 23.81 -28.46
C LEU A 54 -18.45 24.32 -29.85
N ARG A 55 -18.34 25.63 -30.11
CA ARG A 55 -18.54 26.26 -31.43
C ARG A 55 -17.45 25.83 -32.42
N ASP A 56 -16.23 25.71 -31.96
CA ASP A 56 -15.09 25.27 -32.78
C ASP A 56 -15.18 23.78 -33.15
N MET A 57 -16.12 23.06 -32.53
CA MET A 57 -16.35 21.62 -32.72
C MET A 57 -17.63 21.33 -33.49
N GLU A 58 -18.31 22.33 -34.08
CA GLU A 58 -19.56 22.12 -34.84
C GLU A 58 -19.40 21.17 -36.01
N TRP A 59 -18.24 21.13 -36.63
CA TRP A 59 -17.90 20.20 -37.71
C TRP A 59 -18.02 18.73 -37.31
N LEU A 60 -17.95 18.42 -36.01
CA LEU A 60 -17.99 17.04 -35.48
C LEU A 60 -19.42 16.47 -35.45
N ARG A 61 -20.46 17.28 -35.67
CA ARG A 61 -21.86 16.82 -35.60
C ARG A 61 -22.19 15.70 -36.58
N ASP A 62 -21.54 15.67 -37.74
CA ASP A 62 -21.72 14.61 -38.74
C ASP A 62 -20.84 13.38 -38.48
N GLU A 63 -19.77 13.52 -37.73
CA GLU A 63 -18.74 12.48 -37.44
C GLU A 63 -18.94 11.83 -36.05
N GLY A 64 -19.71 12.46 -35.15
CA GLY A 64 -19.89 11.95 -33.80
C GLY A 64 -20.86 12.75 -32.94
N VAL A 65 -20.90 12.39 -31.66
CA VAL A 65 -21.69 13.04 -30.62
C VAL A 65 -20.78 13.71 -29.62
N VAL A 66 -21.02 14.99 -29.37
CA VAL A 66 -20.24 15.81 -28.40
C VAL A 66 -21.08 16.03 -27.15
N SER A 67 -20.60 15.58 -26.01
CA SER A 67 -21.23 15.75 -24.69
C SER A 67 -20.36 16.56 -23.76
N PRO A 68 -20.68 17.82 -23.47
CA PRO A 68 -19.99 18.58 -22.42
C PRO A 68 -20.37 18.06 -21.04
N VAL A 69 -19.41 18.08 -20.11
CA VAL A 69 -19.55 17.50 -18.77
C VAL A 69 -19.07 18.46 -17.72
N VAL A 70 -19.88 18.63 -16.67
CA VAL A 70 -19.52 19.26 -15.40
C VAL A 70 -19.57 18.21 -14.30
N THR A 71 -18.52 18.09 -13.50
CA THR A 71 -18.45 17.11 -12.44
C THR A 71 -18.14 17.79 -11.10
N GLY A 72 -18.84 17.42 -10.06
CA GLY A 72 -18.55 17.95 -8.72
C GLY A 72 -19.05 17.00 -7.64
N ARG A 73 -18.60 17.21 -6.43
CA ARG A 73 -19.08 16.45 -5.26
C ARG A 73 -19.84 17.39 -4.34
N VAL A 74 -20.91 16.88 -3.75
CA VAL A 74 -21.69 17.61 -2.74
C VAL A 74 -21.70 16.81 -1.47
N ARG A 75 -21.70 17.49 -0.32
CA ARG A 75 -21.86 16.84 0.97
C ARG A 75 -23.33 16.77 1.33
N VAL A 76 -23.80 15.57 1.65
CA VAL A 76 -25.19 15.34 2.05
C VAL A 76 -25.40 15.79 3.49
N VAL A 77 -26.40 16.65 3.72
CA VAL A 77 -26.82 17.06 5.05
C VAL A 77 -27.93 16.12 5.52
N ARG A 78 -27.70 15.43 6.65
CA ARG A 78 -28.72 14.52 7.21
C ARG A 78 -29.90 15.28 7.81
N ARG A 79 -31.10 14.75 7.61
CA ARG A 79 -32.28 15.20 8.36
C ARG A 79 -32.10 14.89 9.85
N ALA A 80 -32.48 15.81 10.72
CA ALA A 80 -32.53 15.61 12.16
C ALA A 80 -33.48 14.43 12.48
N GLY A 81 -32.96 13.41 13.19
CA GLY A 81 -33.74 12.21 13.57
C GLY A 81 -33.30 10.90 12.87
N ALA A 82 -32.41 10.90 11.90
CA ALA A 82 -31.85 9.68 11.32
C ALA A 82 -30.71 9.16 12.22
N GLY A 83 -30.85 7.98 12.85
CA GLY A 83 -29.95 7.22 13.73
C GLY A 83 -28.43 7.63 13.86
N PRO A 84 -27.58 6.89 14.56
CA PRO A 84 -26.20 7.29 14.81
C PRO A 84 -25.45 7.52 13.49
N ALA A 85 -24.75 8.66 13.40
CA ALA A 85 -24.01 9.07 12.21
C ALA A 85 -22.86 8.09 11.90
N PRO A 86 -22.63 7.69 10.63
CA PRO A 86 -21.36 7.09 10.26
C PRO A 86 -20.22 8.09 10.49
N PRO A 87 -19.01 7.61 10.81
CA PRO A 87 -17.88 8.47 11.18
C PRO A 87 -17.33 9.34 10.05
N SER A 88 -17.84 9.23 8.82
CA SER A 88 -17.45 10.02 7.65
C SER A 88 -18.66 10.76 7.06
N ALA A 89 -18.44 12.02 6.71
CA ALA A 89 -19.41 12.81 5.95
C ALA A 89 -19.72 12.13 4.62
N GLU A 90 -20.98 11.85 4.35
CA GLU A 90 -21.42 11.21 3.12
C GLU A 90 -21.41 12.21 1.96
N THR A 91 -20.71 11.87 0.87
CA THR A 91 -20.59 12.72 -0.31
C THR A 91 -21.32 12.09 -1.48
N LEU A 92 -22.03 12.90 -2.25
CA LEU A 92 -22.71 12.51 -3.49
C LEU A 92 -22.01 13.14 -4.68
N THR A 93 -21.64 12.35 -5.67
CA THR A 93 -21.06 12.85 -6.91
C THR A 93 -22.14 13.27 -7.88
N ILE A 94 -22.10 14.52 -8.33
CA ILE A 94 -23.01 15.07 -9.33
C ILE A 94 -22.32 15.03 -10.70
N LEU A 95 -23.00 14.49 -11.70
CA LEU A 95 -22.62 14.54 -13.11
C LEU A 95 -23.62 15.43 -13.84
N GLY A 96 -23.21 16.63 -14.18
CA GLY A 96 -23.95 17.56 -15.03
C GLY A 96 -23.62 17.32 -16.50
N VAL A 97 -24.62 16.98 -17.30
CA VAL A 97 -24.48 16.65 -18.74
C VAL A 97 -25.67 17.19 -19.53
N ASP A 98 -25.46 17.41 -20.82
CA ASP A 98 -26.60 17.59 -21.73
C ASP A 98 -27.33 16.24 -21.88
N LEU A 99 -28.38 16.04 -21.11
CA LEU A 99 -29.08 14.76 -20.98
C LEU A 99 -29.57 14.23 -22.36
N LEU A 100 -29.91 15.11 -23.28
CA LEU A 100 -30.43 14.69 -24.60
C LEU A 100 -29.32 14.14 -25.51
N LYS A 101 -28.10 14.63 -25.37
CA LYS A 101 -26.94 14.16 -26.13
C LYS A 101 -26.22 13.00 -25.43
N ASP A 102 -26.10 13.08 -24.12
CA ASP A 102 -25.27 12.15 -23.35
C ASP A 102 -25.85 10.71 -23.32
N ILE A 103 -27.16 10.55 -23.48
CA ILE A 103 -27.78 9.21 -23.64
C ILE A 103 -27.20 8.43 -24.86
N ARG A 104 -26.65 9.13 -25.86
CA ARG A 104 -26.00 8.51 -27.02
C ARG A 104 -24.54 8.15 -26.76
N VAL A 105 -23.94 8.77 -25.74
CA VAL A 105 -22.55 8.58 -25.33
C VAL A 105 -22.44 7.52 -24.24
N ARG A 106 -23.37 7.54 -23.27
CA ARG A 106 -23.38 6.62 -22.12
C ARG A 106 -24.67 5.84 -22.01
N GLU A 107 -24.50 4.58 -21.58
CA GLU A 107 -25.66 3.72 -21.29
C GLU A 107 -26.03 3.90 -19.80
N TYR A 108 -27.14 4.58 -19.56
CA TYR A 108 -27.67 4.78 -18.22
C TYR A 108 -28.53 3.60 -17.71
N GLY A 109 -28.57 2.47 -18.45
CA GLY A 109 -29.46 1.36 -18.17
C GLY A 109 -30.94 1.76 -18.35
N ALA A 110 -31.82 1.21 -17.56
CA ALA A 110 -33.18 1.76 -17.48
C ALA A 110 -33.07 3.10 -16.69
N LEU A 111 -33.31 4.23 -17.35
CA LEU A 111 -33.29 5.60 -16.75
C LEU A 111 -34.15 5.71 -15.47
N VAL A 112 -34.93 4.67 -15.19
CA VAL A 112 -35.81 4.61 -14.01
C VAL A 112 -35.84 3.17 -13.51
N SER A 113 -35.63 2.99 -12.23
CA SER A 113 -35.84 1.72 -11.51
C SER A 113 -37.18 1.10 -11.85
N ALA A 114 -37.24 -0.22 -11.97
CA ALA A 114 -38.49 -0.95 -12.28
C ALA A 114 -39.64 -0.63 -11.32
N ARG A 115 -39.32 -0.24 -10.07
CA ARG A 115 -40.29 0.21 -9.06
C ARG A 115 -40.93 1.58 -9.34
N GLU A 116 -40.20 2.47 -10.05
CA GLU A 116 -40.61 3.86 -10.23
C GLU A 116 -40.94 4.18 -11.71
N ARG A 117 -40.81 3.21 -12.60
CA ARG A 117 -41.08 3.39 -14.06
C ARG A 117 -42.45 3.97 -14.37
N LYS A 118 -43.46 3.77 -13.50
CA LYS A 118 -44.79 4.36 -13.65
C LYS A 118 -44.88 5.83 -13.25
N LYS A 119 -43.86 6.37 -12.51
CA LYS A 119 -43.85 7.76 -12.01
C LYS A 119 -42.97 8.69 -12.82
N PHE A 120 -42.07 8.15 -13.67
CA PHE A 120 -41.22 8.94 -14.53
C PHE A 120 -41.92 9.14 -15.88
N ASP A 121 -42.58 10.27 -16.03
CA ASP A 121 -43.31 10.69 -17.22
C ASP A 121 -42.58 11.81 -17.98
N ALA A 122 -43.16 12.25 -19.08
CA ALA A 122 -42.62 13.37 -19.88
C ALA A 122 -42.52 14.68 -19.04
N VAL A 123 -43.38 14.83 -18.05
CA VAL A 123 -43.35 16.00 -17.13
C VAL A 123 -42.14 15.96 -16.24
N SER A 124 -41.75 14.78 -15.71
CA SER A 124 -40.55 14.61 -14.89
C SER A 124 -39.28 14.90 -15.71
N LEU A 125 -39.22 14.46 -16.94
CA LEU A 125 -38.12 14.77 -17.86
C LEU A 125 -38.08 16.30 -18.17
N LEU A 126 -39.21 16.93 -18.40
CA LEU A 126 -39.29 18.37 -18.64
C LEU A 126 -38.81 19.14 -17.40
N ARG A 127 -39.22 18.74 -16.20
CA ARG A 127 -38.76 19.35 -14.94
C ARG A 127 -37.24 19.20 -14.74
N LEU A 128 -36.68 18.03 -15.07
CA LEU A 128 -35.24 17.79 -15.00
C LEU A 128 -34.44 18.77 -15.87
N LEU A 129 -34.98 19.15 -17.03
CA LEU A 129 -34.35 20.10 -17.95
C LEU A 129 -34.61 21.55 -17.60
N THR A 130 -35.69 21.86 -16.86
CA THR A 130 -36.14 23.25 -16.64
C THR A 130 -35.94 23.74 -15.21
N GLU A 131 -35.82 22.83 -14.22
CA GLU A 131 -35.59 23.16 -12.81
C GLU A 131 -34.10 23.07 -12.49
N PRO A 132 -33.42 24.15 -12.12
CA PRO A 132 -31.95 24.16 -11.90
C PRO A 132 -31.46 23.17 -10.83
N ASN A 133 -32.31 22.89 -9.82
CA ASN A 133 -31.95 21.99 -8.71
C ASN A 133 -32.49 20.55 -8.86
N ALA A 134 -32.97 20.19 -10.05
CA ALA A 134 -33.53 18.88 -10.31
C ALA A 134 -32.44 17.82 -10.50
N VAL A 135 -32.55 16.66 -9.83
CA VAL A 135 -31.56 15.56 -9.90
C VAL A 135 -32.25 14.20 -10.01
N ILE A 136 -31.54 13.27 -10.66
CA ILE A 136 -31.83 11.83 -10.59
C ILE A 136 -30.76 11.22 -9.68
N VAL A 137 -31.17 10.49 -8.64
CA VAL A 137 -30.26 9.78 -7.71
C VAL A 137 -30.31 8.28 -7.95
N THR A 138 -29.31 7.53 -7.48
CA THR A 138 -29.31 6.07 -7.58
C THR A 138 -30.27 5.42 -6.59
N GLU A 139 -30.75 4.21 -6.90
CA GLU A 139 -31.68 3.44 -6.06
C GLU A 139 -31.03 3.10 -4.71
N GLY A 140 -29.73 2.72 -4.69
CA GLY A 140 -29.01 2.45 -3.46
C GLY A 140 -28.87 3.67 -2.55
N PHE A 141 -28.58 4.83 -3.13
CA PHE A 141 -28.53 6.10 -2.38
C PHE A 141 -29.92 6.49 -1.85
N ALA A 142 -30.94 6.45 -2.70
CA ALA A 142 -32.31 6.78 -2.32
C ALA A 142 -32.81 5.87 -1.18
N SER A 143 -32.56 4.56 -1.28
CA SER A 143 -32.96 3.58 -0.26
C SER A 143 -32.25 3.80 1.08
N ARG A 144 -30.94 4.09 1.07
CA ARG A 144 -30.18 4.37 2.32
C ARG A 144 -30.68 5.63 3.05
N HIS A 145 -31.14 6.62 2.29
CA HIS A 145 -31.61 7.91 2.85
C HIS A 145 -33.12 7.99 3.00
N GLY A 146 -33.87 6.95 2.60
CA GLY A 146 -35.33 6.94 2.65
C GLY A 146 -35.94 8.02 1.74
N LEU A 147 -35.35 8.27 0.57
CA LEU A 147 -35.73 9.30 -0.38
C LEU A 147 -36.62 8.74 -1.46
N ALA A 148 -37.63 9.53 -1.87
CA ALA A 148 -38.53 9.23 -2.99
C ALA A 148 -38.55 10.38 -4.00
N VAL A 149 -39.10 10.10 -5.19
CA VAL A 149 -39.35 11.15 -6.18
C VAL A 149 -40.26 12.22 -5.61
N GLY A 150 -39.87 13.48 -5.74
CA GLY A 150 -40.54 14.66 -5.17
C GLY A 150 -39.93 15.16 -3.86
N ASP A 151 -39.07 14.38 -3.23
CA ASP A 151 -38.35 14.80 -2.00
C ASP A 151 -37.26 15.83 -2.30
N ARG A 152 -36.90 16.59 -1.27
CA ARG A 152 -35.74 17.51 -1.33
C ARG A 152 -34.59 16.97 -0.53
N LEU A 153 -33.42 16.89 -1.17
CA LEU A 153 -32.15 16.48 -0.57
C LEU A 153 -31.35 17.73 -0.19
N PRO A 154 -31.16 18.02 1.10
CA PRO A 154 -30.28 19.12 1.52
C PRO A 154 -28.81 18.70 1.32
N VAL A 155 -28.07 19.55 0.60
CA VAL A 155 -26.63 19.34 0.33
C VAL A 155 -25.85 20.60 0.61
N LEU A 156 -24.54 20.43 0.86
CA LEU A 156 -23.59 21.54 0.95
C LEU A 156 -22.69 21.50 -0.30
N VAL A 157 -22.57 22.64 -0.91
CA VAL A 157 -21.64 22.90 -2.03
C VAL A 157 -20.83 24.14 -1.68
N ASN A 158 -19.52 24.03 -1.82
CA ASN A 158 -18.63 25.09 -1.36
C ASN A 158 -18.91 25.43 0.12
N ASP A 159 -19.26 26.64 0.39
CA ASP A 159 -19.61 27.19 1.72
C ASP A 159 -21.12 27.44 1.90
N ARG A 160 -22.00 26.91 0.99
CA ARG A 160 -23.43 27.20 0.96
C ARG A 160 -24.28 25.92 1.00
N ALA A 161 -25.47 26.06 1.57
CA ALA A 161 -26.48 25.00 1.60
C ALA A 161 -27.43 25.14 0.39
N HIS A 162 -27.64 24.00 -0.28
CA HIS A 162 -28.59 23.89 -1.40
C HIS A 162 -29.61 22.79 -1.12
N ALA A 163 -30.75 22.83 -1.79
CA ALA A 163 -31.78 21.78 -1.71
C ALA A 163 -32.04 21.23 -3.11
N LEU A 164 -31.58 19.99 -3.37
CA LEU A 164 -31.81 19.32 -4.65
C LEU A 164 -33.17 18.63 -4.66
N ALA A 165 -33.93 18.77 -5.74
CA ALA A 165 -35.22 18.15 -5.94
C ALA A 165 -35.05 16.80 -6.68
N ILE A 166 -35.49 15.72 -6.06
CA ILE A 166 -35.38 14.38 -6.64
C ILE A 166 -36.50 14.19 -7.66
N GLN A 167 -36.17 14.15 -8.95
CA GLN A 167 -37.10 13.95 -10.04
C GLN A 167 -37.15 12.52 -10.58
N GLY A 168 -36.16 11.68 -10.20
CA GLY A 168 -36.08 10.30 -10.60
C GLY A 168 -35.10 9.47 -9.79
N VAL A 169 -35.22 8.14 -9.89
CA VAL A 169 -34.34 7.18 -9.25
C VAL A 169 -33.78 6.24 -10.31
N LEU A 170 -32.46 6.26 -10.49
CA LEU A 170 -31.72 5.44 -11.44
C LEU A 170 -31.45 4.05 -10.87
N ALA A 171 -31.63 3.00 -11.67
CA ALA A 171 -31.28 1.64 -11.25
C ALA A 171 -29.78 1.53 -10.94
N ASP A 172 -29.40 0.70 -9.94
CA ASP A 172 -28.01 0.45 -9.56
C ASP A 172 -27.28 -0.45 -10.59
N GLU A 173 -27.32 -0.04 -11.86
CA GLU A 173 -26.70 -0.71 -13.00
C GLU A 173 -25.81 0.26 -13.78
N GLY A 174 -24.94 -0.23 -14.64
CA GLY A 174 -24.11 0.60 -15.50
C GLY A 174 -23.32 1.65 -14.72
N ILE A 175 -23.44 2.92 -15.13
CA ILE A 175 -22.69 4.04 -14.55
C ILE A 175 -22.99 4.25 -13.06
N ALA A 176 -24.23 4.02 -12.61
CA ALA A 176 -24.62 4.15 -11.22
C ALA A 176 -23.81 3.21 -10.31
N ARG A 177 -23.63 1.95 -10.75
CA ARG A 177 -22.80 0.97 -10.05
C ARG A 177 -21.31 1.30 -10.15
N ALA A 178 -20.86 1.72 -11.32
CA ALA A 178 -19.44 2.07 -11.56
C ALA A 178 -18.99 3.25 -10.70
N MET A 179 -19.89 4.19 -10.41
CA MET A 179 -19.64 5.32 -9.50
C MET A 179 -19.99 5.01 -8.04
N GLY A 180 -20.28 3.71 -7.71
CA GLY A 180 -20.45 3.17 -6.34
C GLY A 180 -21.76 3.49 -5.66
N GLY A 181 -22.76 3.85 -6.40
CA GLY A 181 -24.08 4.11 -5.84
C GLY A 181 -24.26 5.48 -5.20
N ASP A 182 -23.19 6.27 -4.98
CA ASP A 182 -23.25 7.65 -4.46
C ASP A 182 -23.12 8.65 -5.60
N PHE A 183 -24.08 8.58 -6.52
CA PHE A 183 -24.07 9.30 -7.77
C PHE A 183 -25.44 9.94 -8.04
N ALA A 184 -25.42 11.14 -8.62
CA ALA A 184 -26.61 11.81 -9.13
C ALA A 184 -26.34 12.42 -10.50
N LEU A 185 -27.35 12.41 -11.34
CA LEU A 185 -27.36 12.98 -12.67
C LEU A 185 -28.18 14.27 -12.65
N MET A 186 -27.65 15.32 -13.28
CA MET A 186 -28.28 16.64 -13.35
C MET A 186 -28.12 17.22 -14.74
N ASP A 187 -28.98 18.11 -15.16
CA ASP A 187 -28.75 18.89 -16.38
C ASP A 187 -27.52 19.80 -16.24
N ILE A 188 -26.79 20.00 -17.34
CA ILE A 188 -25.50 20.72 -17.31
C ILE A 188 -25.65 22.15 -16.78
N ALA A 189 -26.69 22.84 -17.19
CA ALA A 189 -26.94 24.23 -16.73
C ALA A 189 -27.21 24.27 -15.21
N GLY A 190 -27.98 23.30 -14.69
CA GLY A 190 -28.19 23.16 -13.24
C GLY A 190 -26.92 22.86 -12.49
N ALA A 191 -26.03 22.02 -13.05
CA ALA A 191 -24.74 21.71 -12.44
C ALA A 191 -23.79 22.94 -12.48
N GLN A 192 -23.79 23.69 -13.57
CA GLN A 192 -23.00 24.93 -13.65
C GLN A 192 -23.43 25.96 -12.59
N ASP A 193 -24.74 26.12 -12.38
CA ASP A 193 -25.32 26.98 -11.33
C ASP A 193 -24.96 26.46 -9.95
N LEU A 194 -25.17 25.17 -9.69
CA LEU A 194 -24.87 24.54 -8.41
C LEU A 194 -23.42 24.70 -7.95
N PHE A 195 -22.47 24.62 -8.89
CA PHE A 195 -21.04 24.70 -8.59
C PHE A 195 -20.42 26.09 -8.79
N ASP A 196 -21.20 27.12 -9.05
CA ASP A 196 -20.74 28.47 -9.39
C ASP A 196 -19.75 28.48 -10.58
N ARG A 197 -20.05 27.70 -11.64
CA ARG A 197 -19.22 27.53 -12.83
C ARG A 197 -19.98 27.92 -14.10
N PHE A 198 -20.61 29.09 -14.09
CA PHE A 198 -21.38 29.56 -15.21
C PHE A 198 -20.57 29.60 -16.51
N LEU A 199 -21.07 29.01 -17.59
CA LEU A 199 -20.42 28.87 -18.90
C LEU A 199 -19.08 28.10 -18.87
N LEU A 200 -18.76 27.42 -17.78
CA LEU A 200 -17.53 26.61 -17.64
C LEU A 200 -17.90 25.13 -17.62
N ILE A 201 -17.06 24.35 -18.31
CA ILE A 201 -17.16 22.87 -18.36
C ILE A 201 -15.82 22.25 -17.96
N ASP A 202 -15.87 21.05 -17.39
CA ASP A 202 -14.66 20.33 -16.93
C ASP A 202 -14.02 19.53 -18.05
N ARG A 203 -14.86 18.97 -18.95
CA ARG A 203 -14.43 18.18 -20.10
C ARG A 203 -15.52 18.07 -21.16
N ILE A 204 -15.10 17.60 -22.33
CA ILE A 204 -16.01 17.23 -23.41
C ILE A 204 -15.74 15.77 -23.76
N ASP A 205 -16.77 14.93 -23.68
CA ASP A 205 -16.71 13.52 -24.06
C ASP A 205 -17.26 13.37 -25.50
N ILE A 206 -16.50 12.72 -26.38
CA ILE A 206 -16.79 12.60 -27.79
C ILE A 206 -16.94 11.13 -28.15
N ALA A 207 -18.13 10.74 -28.62
CA ALA A 207 -18.38 9.44 -29.19
C ALA A 207 -18.36 9.55 -30.73
N ILE A 208 -17.50 8.79 -31.37
CA ILE A 208 -17.30 8.82 -32.84
C ILE A 208 -18.22 7.78 -33.47
N HIS A 209 -18.82 8.10 -34.63
CA HIS A 209 -19.68 7.19 -35.40
C HIS A 209 -18.85 6.07 -36.03
N GLU A 210 -19.48 4.90 -36.27
CA GLU A 210 -18.85 3.78 -36.94
C GLU A 210 -18.37 4.15 -38.35
N GLY A 211 -17.11 3.83 -38.65
CA GLY A 211 -16.48 4.12 -39.94
C GLY A 211 -15.65 5.40 -40.01
N VAL A 212 -15.70 6.24 -38.98
CA VAL A 212 -14.83 7.45 -38.90
C VAL A 212 -13.50 7.13 -38.23
N SER A 213 -12.40 7.59 -38.82
CA SER A 213 -11.06 7.36 -38.27
C SER A 213 -10.80 8.21 -37.02
N LEU A 214 -10.51 7.55 -35.89
CA LEU A 214 -10.19 8.18 -34.62
C LEU A 214 -8.97 9.11 -34.72
N ASP A 215 -7.92 8.70 -35.42
CA ASP A 215 -6.69 9.49 -35.56
C ASP A 215 -6.93 10.76 -36.39
N THR A 216 -7.78 10.70 -37.42
CA THR A 216 -8.15 11.88 -38.23
C THR A 216 -8.88 12.92 -37.38
N VAL A 217 -9.88 12.47 -36.63
CA VAL A 217 -10.65 13.35 -35.70
C VAL A 217 -9.73 13.94 -34.64
N ARG A 218 -8.87 13.14 -34.05
CA ARG A 218 -7.92 13.58 -33.04
C ARG A 218 -7.01 14.67 -33.57
N THR A 219 -6.34 14.44 -34.71
CA THR A 219 -5.42 15.42 -35.31
C THR A 219 -6.12 16.72 -35.65
N ARG A 220 -7.35 16.65 -36.16
CA ARG A 220 -8.15 17.84 -36.45
C ARG A 220 -8.53 18.62 -35.20
N LEU A 221 -8.91 17.92 -34.11
CA LEU A 221 -9.16 18.55 -32.80
C LEU A 221 -7.90 19.22 -32.25
N GLU A 222 -6.74 18.54 -32.28
CA GLU A 222 -5.47 19.08 -31.80
C GLU A 222 -5.02 20.34 -32.57
N THR A 223 -5.45 20.50 -33.84
CA THR A 223 -5.13 21.68 -34.65
C THR A 223 -6.16 22.82 -34.51
N THR A 224 -7.41 22.52 -34.19
CA THR A 224 -8.53 23.48 -34.12
C THR A 224 -8.68 24.07 -32.72
N LEU A 225 -8.42 23.28 -31.67
CA LEU A 225 -8.62 23.69 -30.30
C LEU A 225 -7.44 24.53 -29.74
N PRO A 226 -7.71 25.41 -28.77
CA PRO A 226 -6.67 26.15 -28.06
C PRO A 226 -5.58 25.23 -27.46
N PRO A 227 -4.30 25.64 -27.47
CA PRO A 227 -3.18 24.83 -26.94
C PRO A 227 -3.29 24.52 -25.43
N SER A 228 -4.20 25.17 -24.70
CA SER A 228 -4.50 24.90 -23.29
C SER A 228 -5.35 23.62 -23.10
N LEU A 229 -5.98 23.12 -24.18
CA LEU A 229 -6.83 21.94 -24.12
C LEU A 229 -6.08 20.68 -24.62
N ASN A 230 -6.26 19.60 -23.89
CA ASN A 230 -5.65 18.31 -24.18
C ASN A 230 -6.69 17.35 -24.77
N VAL A 231 -6.37 16.75 -25.93
CA VAL A 231 -7.19 15.68 -26.53
C VAL A 231 -6.60 14.32 -26.13
N THR A 232 -7.38 13.54 -25.41
CA THR A 232 -6.93 12.23 -24.89
C THR A 232 -7.96 11.14 -25.14
N THR A 233 -7.55 9.88 -24.98
CA THR A 233 -8.48 8.74 -24.97
C THR A 233 -8.82 8.36 -23.52
N PRO A 234 -10.05 7.89 -23.22
CA PRO A 234 -10.41 7.42 -21.88
C PRO A 234 -9.50 6.28 -21.36
N ALA A 235 -8.95 5.46 -22.26
CA ALA A 235 -7.99 4.41 -21.93
C ALA A 235 -6.72 4.95 -21.24
N ARG A 236 -6.32 6.18 -21.52
CA ARG A 236 -5.16 6.83 -20.87
C ARG A 236 -5.34 7.02 -19.38
N ARG A 237 -6.57 7.24 -18.91
CA ARG A 237 -6.86 7.27 -17.45
C ARG A 237 -6.63 5.90 -16.82
N GLY A 238 -6.95 4.81 -17.51
CA GLY A 238 -6.68 3.45 -17.07
C GLY A 238 -5.18 3.16 -16.94
N THR A 239 -4.37 3.60 -17.91
CA THR A 239 -2.90 3.42 -17.85
C THR A 239 -2.25 4.26 -16.76
N GLN A 240 -2.72 5.48 -16.51
CA GLN A 240 -2.26 6.30 -15.39
C GLN A 240 -2.57 5.64 -14.04
N ALA A 241 -3.76 5.08 -13.91
CA ALA A 241 -4.17 4.34 -12.74
C ALA A 241 -3.36 3.05 -12.54
N ASP A 242 -3.11 2.31 -13.62
CA ASP A 242 -2.23 1.12 -13.58
C ASP A 242 -0.81 1.48 -13.13
N ALA A 243 -0.26 2.60 -13.58
CA ALA A 243 1.05 3.09 -13.17
C ALA A 243 1.11 3.44 -11.67
N LEU A 244 0.07 4.11 -11.14
CA LEU A 244 -0.05 4.42 -9.71
C LEU A 244 -0.15 3.16 -8.85
N LEU A 245 -0.90 2.16 -9.32
CA LEU A 245 -1.04 0.90 -8.60
C LEU A 245 0.16 -0.03 -8.78
N ALA A 246 1.02 0.20 -9.79
CA ALA A 246 2.17 -0.67 -10.07
C ALA A 246 3.15 -0.70 -8.89
N ALA A 247 3.50 0.45 -8.32
CA ALA A 247 4.39 0.53 -7.16
C ALA A 247 3.80 -0.21 -5.94
N PHE A 248 2.51 0.00 -5.66
CA PHE A 248 1.79 -0.71 -4.59
C PHE A 248 1.76 -2.21 -4.84
N ARG A 249 1.44 -2.65 -6.07
CA ARG A 249 1.39 -4.06 -6.47
C ARG A 249 2.74 -4.75 -6.32
N VAL A 250 3.81 -4.09 -6.77
CA VAL A 250 5.17 -4.63 -6.65
C VAL A 250 5.56 -4.78 -5.18
N ASN A 251 5.31 -3.77 -4.36
CA ASN A 251 5.60 -3.83 -2.92
C ASN A 251 4.84 -4.97 -2.23
N MET A 252 3.55 -5.14 -2.50
CA MET A 252 2.76 -6.24 -1.96
C MET A 252 3.21 -7.61 -2.48
N SER A 253 3.62 -7.70 -3.76
CA SER A 253 4.14 -8.96 -4.35
C SER A 253 5.43 -9.40 -3.67
N ILE A 254 6.30 -8.47 -3.29
CA ILE A 254 7.56 -8.78 -2.63
C ILE A 254 7.33 -9.23 -1.20
N LEU A 255 6.45 -8.56 -0.47
CA LEU A 255 6.06 -9.01 0.86
C LEU A 255 5.50 -10.45 0.80
N SER A 256 4.72 -10.77 -0.24
CA SER A 256 4.24 -12.14 -0.52
C SER A 256 5.38 -13.10 -0.84
N ALA A 257 6.37 -12.69 -1.65
CA ALA A 257 7.52 -13.52 -2.00
C ALA A 257 8.34 -13.90 -0.78
N VAL A 258 8.47 -13.02 0.20
CA VAL A 258 9.19 -13.35 1.43
C VAL A 258 8.42 -14.34 2.29
N ALA A 259 7.11 -14.20 2.45
CA ALA A 259 6.28 -15.20 3.13
C ALA A 259 6.41 -16.58 2.45
N LEU A 260 6.53 -16.58 1.12
CA LEU A 260 6.78 -17.78 0.33
C LEU A 260 8.14 -18.42 0.64
N VAL A 261 9.21 -17.63 0.74
CA VAL A 261 10.57 -18.15 1.08
C VAL A 261 10.54 -18.91 2.40
N VAL A 262 9.79 -18.42 3.39
CA VAL A 262 9.62 -19.15 4.66
C VAL A 262 8.86 -20.44 4.45
N GLY A 263 7.83 -20.47 3.60
CA GLY A 263 7.09 -21.69 3.23
C GLY A 263 8.00 -22.74 2.55
N VAL A 264 8.80 -22.31 1.56
CA VAL A 264 9.82 -23.13 0.90
C VAL A 264 10.77 -23.78 1.91
N PHE A 265 11.25 -22.98 2.85
CA PHE A 265 12.14 -23.44 3.90
C PHE A 265 11.50 -24.52 4.78
N LEU A 266 10.25 -24.35 5.18
CA LEU A 266 9.53 -25.32 6.01
C LEU A 266 9.32 -26.65 5.28
N ILE A 267 9.00 -26.64 3.99
CA ILE A 267 8.89 -27.87 3.17
C ILE A 267 10.25 -28.55 3.10
N HIS A 268 11.30 -27.80 2.72
CA HIS A 268 12.66 -28.31 2.61
C HIS A 268 13.10 -28.98 3.91
N ASN A 269 12.91 -28.31 5.04
CA ASN A 269 13.29 -28.84 6.36
C ASN A 269 12.51 -30.10 6.72
N THR A 270 11.20 -30.15 6.44
CA THR A 270 10.38 -31.33 6.75
C THR A 270 10.75 -32.53 5.92
N ILE A 271 10.97 -32.36 4.61
CA ILE A 271 11.38 -33.47 3.74
C ILE A 271 12.81 -33.92 4.10
N SER A 272 13.73 -33.00 4.40
CA SER A 272 15.07 -33.34 4.88
C SER A 272 15.01 -34.20 6.14
N VAL A 273 14.18 -33.84 7.10
CA VAL A 273 13.95 -34.62 8.33
C VAL A 273 13.32 -35.97 8.01
N SER A 274 12.35 -36.05 7.09
CA SER A 274 11.73 -37.32 6.65
C SER A 274 12.78 -38.24 6.02
N VAL A 275 13.67 -37.72 5.19
CA VAL A 275 14.78 -38.49 4.58
C VAL A 275 15.75 -39.05 5.65
N VAL A 276 16.14 -38.22 6.63
CA VAL A 276 17.03 -38.66 7.71
C VAL A 276 16.39 -39.77 8.53
N ARG A 277 15.11 -39.60 8.91
CA ARG A 277 14.37 -40.61 9.68
C ARG A 277 14.25 -41.94 8.97
N ARG A 278 13.98 -41.93 7.66
CA ARG A 278 13.78 -43.13 6.85
C ARG A 278 15.06 -43.64 6.19
N ARG A 279 16.23 -43.17 6.65
CA ARG A 279 17.52 -43.52 6.02
C ARG A 279 17.80 -45.02 6.03
N SER A 280 17.44 -45.76 7.11
CA SER A 280 17.53 -47.22 7.18
C SER A 280 16.57 -47.90 6.21
N GLU A 281 15.32 -47.47 6.16
CA GLU A 281 14.33 -47.99 5.21
C GLU A 281 14.76 -47.74 3.75
N ILE A 282 15.27 -46.53 3.45
CA ILE A 282 15.82 -46.20 2.12
C ILE A 282 17.02 -47.09 1.81
N GLY A 283 17.91 -47.32 2.77
CA GLY A 283 19.05 -48.22 2.63
C GLY A 283 18.62 -49.65 2.29
N THR A 284 17.65 -50.18 3.03
CA THR A 284 17.06 -51.52 2.79
C THR A 284 16.40 -51.60 1.39
N LEU A 285 15.60 -50.60 1.02
CA LEU A 285 14.99 -50.54 -0.32
C LEU A 285 16.07 -50.52 -1.43
N ARG A 286 17.15 -49.80 -1.22
CA ARG A 286 18.30 -49.74 -2.16
C ARG A 286 19.01 -51.09 -2.27
N VAL A 287 19.17 -51.83 -1.16
CA VAL A 287 19.75 -53.15 -1.16
C VAL A 287 18.85 -54.15 -1.88
N LEU A 288 17.53 -54.00 -1.71
CA LEU A 288 16.50 -54.81 -2.43
C LEU A 288 16.38 -54.44 -3.92
N GLY A 289 17.22 -53.52 -4.45
CA GLY A 289 17.30 -53.20 -5.88
C GLY A 289 16.38 -52.03 -6.33
N VAL A 290 15.76 -51.30 -5.42
CA VAL A 290 14.96 -50.14 -5.79
C VAL A 290 15.84 -49.05 -6.41
N GLY A 291 15.55 -48.67 -7.65
CA GLY A 291 16.34 -47.67 -8.40
C GLY A 291 16.28 -46.28 -7.79
N ARG A 292 17.35 -45.46 -8.01
CA ARG A 292 17.44 -44.10 -7.53
C ARG A 292 16.25 -43.22 -7.95
N GLY A 293 15.77 -43.39 -9.19
CA GLY A 293 14.63 -42.63 -9.74
C GLY A 293 13.32 -42.91 -8.99
N ARG A 294 13.08 -44.15 -8.55
CA ARG A 294 11.87 -44.46 -7.77
C ARG A 294 11.88 -43.88 -6.37
N ILE A 295 13.04 -43.83 -5.71
CA ILE A 295 13.21 -43.18 -4.40
C ILE A 295 13.04 -41.66 -4.56
N LEU A 296 13.64 -41.04 -5.59
CA LEU A 296 13.46 -39.65 -5.91
C LEU A 296 11.98 -39.31 -6.13
N ALA A 297 11.28 -40.13 -6.95
CA ALA A 297 9.86 -39.95 -7.22
C ALA A 297 8.98 -40.05 -5.96
N LEU A 298 9.31 -40.99 -5.03
CA LEU A 298 8.59 -41.16 -3.79
C LEU A 298 8.64 -39.89 -2.92
N PHE A 299 9.82 -39.34 -2.71
CA PHE A 299 9.97 -38.12 -1.88
C PHE A 299 9.44 -36.87 -2.57
N LEU A 300 9.52 -36.79 -3.90
CA LEU A 300 8.87 -35.70 -4.66
C LEU A 300 7.34 -35.83 -4.57
N ALA A 301 6.78 -37.05 -4.63
CA ALA A 301 5.36 -37.27 -4.46
C ALA A 301 4.87 -36.92 -3.04
N GLU A 302 5.65 -37.29 -2.00
CA GLU A 302 5.37 -36.87 -0.62
C GLU A 302 5.38 -35.33 -0.49
N GLY A 303 6.38 -34.65 -1.07
CA GLY A 303 6.45 -33.18 -1.12
C GLY A 303 5.30 -32.57 -1.89
N ALA A 304 4.92 -33.15 -3.04
CA ALA A 304 3.80 -32.70 -3.85
C ALA A 304 2.46 -32.83 -3.09
N PHE A 305 2.24 -33.95 -2.40
CA PHE A 305 1.03 -34.15 -1.59
C PHE A 305 0.92 -33.12 -0.44
N LEU A 306 2.01 -32.92 0.32
CA LEU A 306 2.06 -31.93 1.38
C LEU A 306 1.87 -30.51 0.84
N GLY A 307 2.46 -30.23 -0.33
CA GLY A 307 2.34 -28.94 -1.02
C GLY A 307 0.92 -28.68 -1.51
N LEU A 308 0.27 -29.66 -2.14
CA LEU A 308 -1.12 -29.53 -2.60
C LEU A 308 -2.10 -29.38 -1.43
N ALA A 309 -1.95 -30.19 -0.37
CA ALA A 309 -2.78 -30.05 0.82
C ALA A 309 -2.60 -28.68 1.49
N GLY A 310 -1.34 -28.20 1.60
CA GLY A 310 -1.04 -26.87 2.09
C GLY A 310 -1.57 -25.76 1.18
N ALA A 311 -1.46 -25.94 -0.15
CA ALA A 311 -1.96 -24.97 -1.11
C ALA A 311 -3.50 -24.87 -1.10
N ALA A 312 -4.20 -25.98 -0.96
CA ALA A 312 -5.66 -25.99 -0.85
C ALA A 312 -6.14 -25.21 0.38
N LEU A 313 -5.54 -25.49 1.54
CA LEU A 313 -5.80 -24.72 2.77
C LEU A 313 -5.35 -23.26 2.62
N GLY A 314 -4.24 -23.02 1.90
CA GLY A 314 -3.69 -21.72 1.63
C GLY A 314 -4.60 -20.88 0.74
N VAL A 315 -5.19 -21.45 -0.31
CA VAL A 315 -6.17 -20.75 -1.16
C VAL A 315 -7.42 -20.36 -0.36
N ALA A 316 -7.96 -21.29 0.46
CA ALA A 316 -9.10 -21.02 1.31
C ALA A 316 -8.79 -19.92 2.36
N GLY A 317 -7.65 -20.04 3.06
CA GLY A 317 -7.17 -19.04 4.02
C GLY A 317 -6.87 -17.70 3.37
N GLY A 318 -6.28 -17.70 2.17
CA GLY A 318 -6.00 -16.49 1.39
C GLY A 318 -7.26 -15.75 0.96
N TRP A 319 -8.30 -16.47 0.58
CA TRP A 319 -9.60 -15.87 0.30
C TRP A 319 -10.23 -15.22 1.53
N LEU A 320 -10.20 -15.91 2.70
CA LEU A 320 -10.69 -15.35 3.95
C LEU A 320 -9.91 -14.09 4.37
N LEU A 321 -8.58 -14.14 4.27
CA LEU A 321 -7.72 -12.99 4.53
C LEU A 321 -8.00 -11.84 3.56
N ALA A 322 -8.13 -12.12 2.26
CA ALA A 322 -8.48 -11.12 1.26
C ALA A 322 -9.80 -10.45 1.59
N ARG A 323 -10.81 -11.22 2.00
CA ARG A 323 -12.12 -10.69 2.39
C ARG A 323 -12.04 -9.76 3.61
N ALA A 324 -11.20 -10.09 4.59
CA ALA A 324 -10.98 -9.24 5.76
C ALA A 324 -10.20 -7.96 5.42
N VAL A 325 -9.25 -8.06 4.49
CA VAL A 325 -8.29 -7.00 4.17
C VAL A 325 -8.78 -6.07 3.06
N VAL A 326 -9.59 -6.56 2.11
CA VAL A 326 -10.05 -5.77 0.94
C VAL A 326 -10.72 -4.47 1.35
N GLY A 327 -11.56 -4.48 2.37
CA GLY A 327 -12.20 -3.26 2.88
C GLY A 327 -11.22 -2.21 3.38
N SER A 328 -10.07 -2.62 3.92
CA SER A 328 -9.00 -1.71 4.37
C SER A 328 -8.12 -1.26 3.21
N VAL A 329 -7.77 -2.17 2.28
CA VAL A 329 -7.00 -1.84 1.06
C VAL A 329 -7.80 -0.88 0.18
N THR A 330 -9.07 -1.14 -0.06
CA THR A 330 -9.93 -0.26 -0.87
C THR A 330 -10.03 1.14 -0.25
N ARG A 331 -10.20 1.25 1.07
CA ARG A 331 -10.19 2.54 1.77
C ARG A 331 -8.85 3.26 1.64
N THR A 332 -7.74 2.56 1.78
CA THR A 332 -6.39 3.14 1.63
C THR A 332 -6.16 3.61 0.20
N VAL A 333 -6.47 2.77 -0.79
CA VAL A 333 -6.31 3.12 -2.21
C VAL A 333 -7.22 4.29 -2.58
N SER A 334 -8.48 4.29 -2.14
CA SER A 334 -9.41 5.40 -2.42
C SER A 334 -8.98 6.70 -1.73
N SER A 335 -8.44 6.62 -0.51
CA SER A 335 -8.01 7.83 0.21
C SER A 335 -6.70 8.43 -0.31
N PHE A 336 -5.76 7.60 -0.82
CA PHE A 336 -4.46 8.07 -1.28
C PHE A 336 -4.38 8.30 -2.80
N TYR A 337 -5.04 7.45 -3.60
CA TYR A 337 -4.83 7.42 -5.05
C TYR A 337 -6.03 7.87 -5.89
N LEU A 338 -7.24 7.87 -5.34
CA LEU A 338 -8.48 8.00 -6.12
C LEU A 338 -9.48 8.97 -5.52
N SER A 339 -9.03 10.15 -5.11
CA SER A 339 -9.92 11.18 -4.55
C SER A 339 -11.04 11.66 -5.52
N SER A 340 -11.00 11.25 -6.80
CA SER A 340 -11.94 11.71 -7.81
C SER A 340 -12.82 10.63 -8.49
N LEU A 341 -12.52 9.32 -8.35
CA LEU A 341 -13.19 8.31 -9.18
C LEU A 341 -13.64 7.03 -8.45
N ALA A 342 -13.24 6.79 -7.22
CA ALA A 342 -13.61 5.56 -6.53
C ALA A 342 -14.62 5.80 -5.43
N SER A 343 -15.85 5.63 -5.79
CA SER A 343 -16.80 5.13 -4.82
C SER A 343 -16.53 3.64 -4.61
N THR A 344 -16.59 3.23 -3.38
CA THR A 344 -16.40 1.87 -2.91
C THR A 344 -17.55 0.95 -3.35
N ALA A 345 -17.62 0.63 -4.64
CA ALA A 345 -18.25 -0.60 -5.03
C ALA A 345 -17.45 -1.69 -4.32
N ALA A 346 -18.07 -2.38 -3.37
CA ALA A 346 -17.43 -3.49 -2.67
C ALA A 346 -16.93 -4.45 -3.75
N ALA A 347 -15.62 -4.48 -3.95
CA ALA A 347 -15.01 -5.32 -4.97
C ALA A 347 -15.44 -6.75 -4.64
N GLU A 348 -16.33 -7.31 -5.45
CA GLU A 348 -16.79 -8.68 -5.28
C GLU A 348 -15.57 -9.58 -5.42
N LEU A 349 -15.09 -10.07 -4.28
CA LEU A 349 -14.04 -11.08 -4.25
C LEU A 349 -14.60 -12.40 -4.79
N ARG A 350 -14.52 -12.56 -6.10
CA ARG A 350 -14.87 -13.83 -6.75
C ARG A 350 -13.65 -14.74 -6.73
N LEU A 351 -13.85 -15.93 -6.19
CA LEU A 351 -12.87 -17.02 -6.28
C LEU A 351 -13.09 -17.69 -7.64
N ASP A 352 -12.40 -17.21 -8.66
CA ASP A 352 -12.48 -17.79 -9.99
C ASP A 352 -11.55 -19.01 -10.14
N LEU A 353 -11.92 -19.92 -11.03
CA LEU A 353 -11.17 -21.14 -11.31
C LEU A 353 -9.68 -20.90 -11.64
N PRO A 354 -9.31 -19.87 -12.45
CA PRO A 354 -7.91 -19.54 -12.71
C PRO A 354 -7.11 -19.20 -11.45
N THR A 355 -7.69 -18.47 -10.49
CA THR A 355 -7.00 -18.13 -9.22
C THR A 355 -6.80 -19.37 -8.36
N VAL A 356 -7.79 -20.25 -8.26
CA VAL A 356 -7.67 -21.51 -7.52
C VAL A 356 -6.63 -22.41 -8.18
N ALA A 357 -6.73 -22.62 -9.48
CA ALA A 357 -5.79 -23.44 -10.24
C ALA A 357 -4.35 -22.86 -10.17
N GLY A 358 -4.21 -21.56 -10.30
CA GLY A 358 -2.94 -20.85 -10.17
C GLY A 358 -2.32 -21.00 -8.78
N GLY A 359 -3.10 -20.84 -7.71
CA GLY A 359 -2.66 -21.05 -6.33
C GLY A 359 -2.22 -22.48 -6.04
N LEU A 360 -2.97 -23.46 -6.53
CA LEU A 360 -2.63 -24.89 -6.41
C LEU A 360 -1.38 -25.25 -7.22
N ALA A 361 -1.30 -24.81 -8.47
CA ALA A 361 -0.14 -25.03 -9.33
C ALA A 361 1.13 -24.38 -8.74
N PHE A 362 1.00 -23.16 -8.26
CA PHE A 362 2.10 -22.42 -7.63
C PHE A 362 2.58 -23.14 -6.36
N GLY A 363 1.66 -23.55 -5.47
CA GLY A 363 2.00 -24.34 -4.28
C GLY A 363 2.65 -25.68 -4.60
N LEU A 364 2.20 -26.36 -5.65
CA LEU A 364 2.81 -27.60 -6.15
C LEU A 364 4.25 -27.37 -6.66
N ILE A 365 4.46 -26.34 -7.48
CA ILE A 365 5.79 -25.98 -8.01
C ILE A 365 6.76 -25.67 -6.86
N VAL A 366 6.32 -24.85 -5.92
CA VAL A 366 7.09 -24.49 -4.74
C VAL A 366 7.47 -25.73 -3.91
N ALA A 367 6.52 -26.63 -3.70
CA ALA A 367 6.75 -27.87 -2.97
C ALA A 367 7.75 -28.80 -3.68
N LEU A 368 7.63 -28.93 -4.99
CA LEU A 368 8.55 -29.74 -5.79
C LEU A 368 9.98 -29.18 -5.77
N ILE A 369 10.13 -27.87 -5.95
CA ILE A 369 11.44 -27.21 -5.87
C ILE A 369 12.07 -27.39 -4.49
N SER A 370 11.29 -27.18 -3.43
CA SER A 370 11.74 -27.29 -2.04
C SER A 370 12.15 -28.72 -1.67
N SER A 371 11.46 -29.72 -2.24
CA SER A 371 11.70 -31.13 -2.00
C SER A 371 12.83 -31.72 -2.86
N ALA A 372 13.23 -31.02 -3.93
CA ALA A 372 14.17 -31.59 -4.92
C ALA A 372 15.54 -31.92 -4.34
N ILE A 373 16.10 -31.05 -3.49
CA ILE A 373 17.42 -31.28 -2.86
C ILE A 373 17.36 -32.44 -1.88
N PRO A 374 16.44 -32.49 -0.88
CA PRO A 374 16.33 -33.64 0.03
C PRO A 374 16.03 -34.96 -0.70
N ALA A 375 15.17 -34.93 -1.71
CA ALA A 375 14.84 -36.10 -2.50
C ALA A 375 16.05 -36.65 -3.28
N ARG A 376 16.91 -35.78 -3.81
CA ARG A 376 18.19 -36.16 -4.44
C ARG A 376 19.17 -36.74 -3.42
N GLU A 377 19.23 -36.19 -2.21
CA GLU A 377 20.04 -36.74 -1.12
C GLU A 377 19.58 -38.13 -0.73
N ALA A 378 18.27 -38.33 -0.59
CA ALA A 378 17.67 -39.63 -0.34
C ALA A 378 18.02 -40.69 -1.42
N ALA A 379 17.87 -40.32 -2.69
CA ALA A 379 18.20 -41.18 -3.83
C ALA A 379 19.69 -41.50 -3.94
N GLY A 380 20.56 -40.65 -3.38
CA GLY A 380 22.02 -40.79 -3.38
C GLY A 380 22.58 -41.73 -2.32
N ILE A 381 21.78 -42.24 -1.37
CA ILE A 381 22.22 -43.18 -0.32
C ILE A 381 22.77 -44.46 -0.96
N SER A 382 24.04 -44.78 -0.61
CA SER A 382 24.73 -45.97 -1.15
C SER A 382 24.36 -47.23 -0.39
N PRO A 383 23.96 -48.33 -1.07
CA PRO A 383 23.71 -49.65 -0.43
C PRO A 383 24.92 -50.19 0.35
N VAL A 384 26.13 -49.93 -0.18
CA VAL A 384 27.38 -50.41 0.40
C VAL A 384 27.70 -49.68 1.73
N GLU A 385 27.41 -48.40 1.80
CA GLU A 385 27.59 -47.60 3.02
C GLU A 385 26.60 -48.02 4.11
N PHE A 386 25.41 -48.49 3.75
CA PHE A 386 24.41 -49.00 4.67
C PHE A 386 24.85 -50.34 5.29
N LEU A 387 25.43 -51.24 4.49
CA LEU A 387 25.89 -52.55 4.95
C LEU A 387 27.17 -52.48 5.80
N ARG A 388 27.94 -51.39 5.72
CA ARG A 388 29.11 -51.09 6.58
C ARG A 388 28.69 -50.30 7.83
N ALA A 389 27.75 -50.80 8.60
CA ALA A 389 27.30 -50.19 9.84
C ALA A 389 28.47 -50.09 10.85
N GLY A 390 29.12 -48.97 10.94
CA GLY A 390 30.15 -48.69 11.94
C GLY A 390 31.17 -47.60 11.63
N SER A 391 31.26 -47.06 10.40
CA SER A 391 32.35 -46.17 10.05
C SER A 391 31.93 -44.82 9.41
N LEU A 392 30.67 -44.39 9.57
CA LEU A 392 30.07 -43.28 8.81
C LEU A 392 30.21 -41.87 9.39
N GLU A 393 30.77 -41.74 10.61
CA GLU A 393 30.91 -40.40 11.19
C GLU A 393 32.11 -39.57 10.70
N THR A 394 33.04 -40.16 9.95
CA THR A 394 34.36 -39.52 9.73
C THR A 394 34.60 -38.88 8.37
N LYS A 395 33.71 -38.94 7.38
CA LYS A 395 34.06 -38.44 6.02
C LYS A 395 33.28 -37.25 5.48
N LYS A 396 32.41 -36.58 6.23
CA LYS A 396 31.92 -35.27 5.82
C LYS A 396 32.77 -34.14 6.43
N LYS A 397 34.08 -34.34 6.45
CA LYS A 397 35.07 -33.34 6.85
C LYS A 397 35.23 -32.27 5.78
N ARG A 398 34.77 -31.03 6.09
CA ARG A 398 35.43 -29.82 5.64
C ARG A 398 35.31 -29.41 4.16
N ARG A 399 34.10 -29.05 3.72
CA ARG A 399 33.96 -28.09 2.63
C ARG A 399 33.20 -26.85 3.12
N ARG A 400 33.76 -26.16 4.14
CA ARG A 400 33.19 -24.92 4.71
C ARG A 400 33.57 -23.66 3.93
N SER A 401 34.66 -23.73 3.15
CA SER A 401 35.21 -22.61 2.41
C SER A 401 34.30 -22.09 1.29
N PRO A 402 33.62 -22.91 0.45
CA PRO A 402 32.89 -22.39 -0.69
C PRO A 402 31.56 -21.69 -0.29
N SER A 403 30.94 -22.07 0.83
CA SER A 403 29.70 -21.41 1.25
C SER A 403 29.95 -20.00 1.78
N VAL A 404 31.02 -19.79 2.55
CA VAL A 404 31.38 -18.46 3.04
C VAL A 404 31.78 -17.53 1.90
N ILE A 405 32.58 -18.04 0.94
CA ILE A 405 32.98 -17.27 -0.24
C ILE A 405 31.74 -16.89 -1.07
N ALA A 406 30.83 -17.86 -1.32
CA ALA A 406 29.59 -17.59 -2.03
C ALA A 406 28.75 -16.52 -1.33
N GLY A 407 28.61 -16.59 -0.01
CA GLY A 407 27.91 -15.59 0.79
C GLY A 407 28.50 -14.19 0.65
N LEU A 408 29.84 -14.09 0.75
CA LEU A 408 30.55 -12.81 0.59
C LEU A 408 30.45 -12.24 -0.82
N LEU A 409 30.51 -13.11 -1.85
CA LEU A 409 30.32 -12.69 -3.25
C LEU A 409 28.92 -12.15 -3.50
N LEU A 410 27.87 -12.80 -2.94
CA LEU A 410 26.50 -12.31 -3.05
C LEU A 410 26.32 -10.95 -2.36
N LEU A 411 26.92 -10.77 -1.17
CA LEU A 411 26.90 -9.48 -0.50
C LEU A 411 27.66 -8.40 -1.27
N ALA A 412 28.79 -8.75 -1.86
CA ALA A 412 29.55 -7.83 -2.72
C ALA A 412 28.76 -7.43 -3.98
N LEU A 413 27.99 -8.36 -4.57
CA LEU A 413 27.13 -8.08 -5.72
C LEU A 413 25.89 -7.26 -5.36
N ALA A 414 25.42 -7.36 -4.11
CA ALA A 414 24.27 -6.59 -3.65
C ALA A 414 24.52 -5.07 -3.64
N TYR A 415 25.75 -4.63 -3.38
CA TYR A 415 26.08 -3.21 -3.32
C TYR A 415 25.91 -2.48 -4.68
N PRO A 416 26.51 -2.93 -5.80
CA PRO A 416 26.31 -2.28 -7.09
C PRO A 416 24.86 -2.37 -7.57
N THR A 417 24.13 -3.44 -7.24
CA THR A 417 22.70 -3.54 -7.59
C THR A 417 21.86 -2.53 -6.80
N ALA A 418 22.23 -2.21 -5.56
CA ALA A 418 21.55 -1.17 -4.77
C ALA A 418 21.72 0.24 -5.36
N LEU A 419 22.86 0.49 -6.01
CA LEU A 419 23.17 1.79 -6.66
C LEU A 419 22.52 1.93 -8.05
N ALA A 420 22.05 0.84 -8.64
CA ALA A 420 21.38 0.88 -9.94
C ALA A 420 20.02 1.61 -9.82
N GLY A 421 19.74 2.45 -10.83
CA GLY A 421 18.51 3.23 -10.88
C GLY A 421 17.26 2.37 -11.11
N PRO A 422 16.07 2.97 -10.98
CA PRO A 422 14.80 2.29 -11.26
C PRO A 422 14.67 1.95 -12.75
N VAL A 423 14.00 0.84 -13.06
CA VAL A 423 13.63 0.44 -14.42
C VAL A 423 12.14 0.70 -14.59
N ASP A 424 11.77 1.53 -15.56
CA ASP A 424 10.38 1.95 -15.80
C ASP A 424 9.67 2.47 -14.53
N GLY A 425 10.41 3.20 -13.68
CA GLY A 425 9.89 3.72 -12.41
C GLY A 425 9.76 2.68 -11.29
N LEU A 426 10.18 1.43 -11.52
CA LEU A 426 10.14 0.36 -10.52
C LEU A 426 11.54 0.08 -9.96
N PRO A 427 11.70 -0.09 -8.63
CA PRO A 427 12.99 -0.32 -7.98
C PRO A 427 13.43 -1.79 -8.05
N LEU A 428 13.45 -2.37 -9.25
CA LEU A 428 13.76 -3.80 -9.46
C LEU A 428 15.14 -4.18 -8.94
N PHE A 429 16.14 -3.34 -9.18
CA PHE A 429 17.49 -3.58 -8.69
C PHE A 429 17.62 -3.44 -7.18
N GLY A 430 16.83 -2.56 -6.54
CA GLY A 430 16.74 -2.47 -5.09
C GLY A 430 16.23 -3.77 -4.46
N TYR A 431 15.23 -4.38 -5.06
CA TYR A 431 14.70 -5.68 -4.62
C TYR A 431 15.69 -6.83 -4.88
N LEU A 432 16.37 -6.81 -6.03
CA LEU A 432 17.43 -7.77 -6.31
C LEU A 432 18.56 -7.66 -5.27
N SER A 433 18.94 -6.45 -4.90
CA SER A 433 19.91 -6.19 -3.83
C SER A 433 19.46 -6.78 -2.49
N ALA A 434 18.23 -6.53 -2.08
CA ALA A 434 17.66 -7.10 -0.86
C ALA A 434 17.68 -8.64 -0.87
N PHE A 435 17.31 -9.25 -2.01
CA PHE A 435 17.36 -10.70 -2.19
C PHE A 435 18.81 -11.24 -2.09
N LEU A 436 19.76 -10.57 -2.72
CA LEU A 436 21.18 -10.95 -2.67
C LEU A 436 21.75 -10.87 -1.25
N VAL A 437 21.33 -9.84 -0.47
CA VAL A 437 21.72 -9.70 0.93
C VAL A 437 21.14 -10.83 1.77
N ILE A 438 19.86 -11.17 1.61
CA ILE A 438 19.22 -12.29 2.32
C ILE A 438 19.92 -13.61 1.97
N ALA A 439 20.15 -13.87 0.70
CA ALA A 439 20.83 -15.09 0.24
C ALA A 439 22.27 -15.15 0.76
N GLY A 440 23.03 -14.05 0.67
CA GLY A 440 24.40 -13.95 1.16
C GLY A 440 24.50 -14.24 2.67
N CYS A 441 23.66 -13.61 3.48
CA CYS A 441 23.59 -13.87 4.92
C CYS A 441 23.15 -15.30 5.25
N SER A 442 22.27 -15.89 4.44
CA SER A 442 21.85 -17.30 4.60
C SER A 442 23.03 -18.26 4.39
N PHE A 443 23.89 -18.00 3.41
CA PHE A 443 25.14 -18.76 3.22
C PHE A 443 26.17 -18.54 4.34
N LEU A 444 26.13 -17.41 5.04
CA LEU A 444 26.97 -17.10 6.18
C LEU A 444 26.42 -17.63 7.52
N ALA A 445 25.16 -17.99 7.61
CA ALA A 445 24.51 -18.44 8.83
C ALA A 445 25.20 -19.65 9.52
N PRO A 446 25.73 -20.68 8.80
CA PRO A 446 26.49 -21.75 9.42
C PRO A 446 27.76 -21.25 10.13
N ALA A 447 28.45 -20.28 9.53
CA ALA A 447 29.65 -19.68 10.13
C ALA A 447 29.28 -18.82 11.37
N GLY A 448 28.22 -18.07 11.27
CA GLY A 448 27.65 -17.29 12.39
C GLY A 448 27.22 -18.19 13.55
N THR A 449 26.54 -19.30 13.27
CA THR A 449 26.16 -20.31 14.29
C THR A 449 27.37 -20.91 14.97
N ALA A 450 28.43 -21.22 14.22
CA ALA A 450 29.67 -21.71 14.78
C ALA A 450 30.39 -20.68 15.67
N LEU A 451 30.38 -19.43 15.23
CA LEU A 451 30.98 -18.30 15.97
C LEU A 451 30.26 -18.04 17.29
N THR A 452 28.93 -17.97 17.28
CA THR A 452 28.12 -17.74 18.49
C THR A 452 28.25 -18.89 19.48
N ALA A 453 28.23 -20.14 19.00
CA ALA A 453 28.50 -21.31 19.84
C ALA A 453 29.92 -21.33 20.43
N TRP A 454 30.90 -20.75 19.74
CA TRP A 454 32.23 -20.55 20.25
C TRP A 454 32.29 -19.40 21.27
N ALA A 455 31.71 -18.28 21.00
CA ALA A 455 31.70 -17.11 21.86
C ALA A 455 30.98 -17.38 23.19
N LEU A 456 29.86 -18.10 23.14
CA LEU A 456 29.05 -18.42 24.31
C LEU A 456 29.54 -19.67 25.09
N ARG A 457 30.64 -20.30 24.68
CA ARG A 457 31.16 -21.48 25.37
C ARG A 457 31.45 -21.28 26.88
N ARG A 458 31.97 -20.10 27.25
CA ARG A 458 32.25 -19.77 28.65
C ARG A 458 31.00 -19.59 29.52
N PRO A 459 29.99 -18.78 29.11
CA PRO A 459 28.75 -18.70 29.84
C PRO A 459 27.96 -20.01 29.87
N LEU A 460 27.96 -20.79 28.78
CA LEU A 460 27.33 -22.11 28.71
C LEU A 460 27.96 -23.11 29.68
N ALA A 461 29.30 -23.07 29.92
CA ALA A 461 29.96 -23.91 30.88
C ALA A 461 29.50 -23.64 32.32
N ARG A 462 29.04 -22.43 32.65
CA ARG A 462 28.48 -22.08 33.98
C ARG A 462 27.17 -22.79 34.26
N LEU A 463 26.45 -23.18 33.22
CA LEU A 463 25.19 -23.96 33.30
C LEU A 463 25.46 -25.47 33.53
N ARG A 464 26.69 -25.87 33.84
CA ARG A 464 27.16 -27.24 34.09
C ARG A 464 26.87 -28.17 32.89
N ALA A 465 26.50 -29.42 33.14
CA ALA A 465 26.29 -30.43 32.09
C ALA A 465 25.28 -30.03 30.99
N PRO A 466 24.11 -29.45 31.29
CA PRO A 466 23.14 -29.04 30.24
C PRO A 466 23.73 -28.03 29.27
N GLY A 467 24.49 -27.03 29.76
CA GLY A 467 25.06 -25.99 28.89
C GLY A 467 26.21 -26.48 28.01
N VAL A 468 27.10 -27.33 28.58
CA VAL A 468 28.22 -27.91 27.82
C VAL A 468 27.69 -28.84 26.72
N LEU A 469 26.76 -29.73 27.05
CA LEU A 469 26.19 -30.69 26.12
C LEU A 469 25.41 -29.98 25.00
N ALA A 470 24.64 -28.91 25.31
CA ALA A 470 23.96 -28.09 24.31
C ALA A 470 24.95 -27.43 23.33
N GLY A 471 26.03 -26.84 23.83
CA GLY A 471 27.07 -26.22 23.01
C GLY A 471 27.80 -27.22 22.09
N VAL A 472 28.04 -28.44 22.56
CA VAL A 472 28.63 -29.53 21.77
C VAL A 472 27.63 -30.02 20.73
N GLY A 473 26.33 -30.17 21.09
CA GLY A 473 25.26 -30.60 20.21
C GLY A 473 25.05 -29.68 18.99
N VAL A 474 25.04 -28.37 19.23
CA VAL A 474 24.95 -27.37 18.15
C VAL A 474 26.16 -27.47 17.20
N ARG A 475 27.34 -27.68 17.73
CA ARG A 475 28.57 -27.81 16.90
C ARG A 475 28.62 -29.12 16.11
N ALA A 476 28.14 -30.20 16.67
CA ALA A 476 28.09 -31.50 16.00
C ALA A 476 27.16 -31.48 14.80
N ASN A 477 26.01 -30.78 14.92
CA ASN A 477 24.94 -30.73 13.90
C ASN A 477 24.78 -29.34 13.26
N ILE A 478 25.90 -28.67 12.93
CA ILE A 478 25.90 -27.28 12.41
C ILE A 478 25.01 -27.11 11.18
N THR A 479 24.91 -28.09 10.29
CA THR A 479 24.11 -27.97 9.06
C THR A 479 22.60 -27.92 9.37
N ALA A 480 22.11 -28.77 10.24
CA ALA A 480 20.69 -28.80 10.64
C ALA A 480 20.33 -27.59 11.52
N THR A 481 21.23 -27.23 12.46
CA THR A 481 21.03 -26.07 13.34
C THR A 481 21.11 -24.74 12.59
N ALA A 482 22.04 -24.61 11.61
CA ALA A 482 22.13 -23.41 10.79
C ALA A 482 20.90 -23.18 9.92
N ALA A 483 20.24 -24.22 9.47
CA ALA A 483 18.99 -24.09 8.72
C ALA A 483 17.87 -23.47 9.58
N ALA A 484 17.72 -23.90 10.86
CA ALA A 484 16.77 -23.29 11.78
C ALA A 484 17.12 -21.85 12.12
N VAL A 485 18.40 -21.57 12.35
CA VAL A 485 18.92 -20.20 12.59
C VAL A 485 18.64 -19.30 11.39
N THR A 486 18.85 -19.79 10.16
CA THR A 486 18.56 -19.04 8.93
C THR A 486 17.09 -18.66 8.82
N ALA A 487 16.16 -19.59 9.12
CA ALA A 487 14.73 -19.30 9.08
C ALA A 487 14.33 -18.21 10.08
N LEU A 488 14.82 -18.30 11.32
CA LEU A 488 14.57 -17.28 12.32
C LEU A 488 15.24 -15.96 11.94
N MET A 489 16.47 -16.01 11.45
CA MET A 489 17.20 -14.84 10.97
C MET A 489 16.39 -14.08 9.90
N ILE A 490 15.87 -14.78 8.90
CA ILE A 490 15.04 -14.16 7.84
C ILE A 490 13.76 -13.56 8.43
N GLY A 491 13.05 -14.31 9.28
CA GLY A 491 11.81 -13.82 9.91
C GLY A 491 12.04 -12.59 10.79
N VAL A 492 13.09 -12.60 11.62
CA VAL A 492 13.47 -11.44 12.46
C VAL A 492 13.96 -10.27 11.61
N ALA A 493 14.74 -10.54 10.56
CA ALA A 493 15.25 -9.51 9.68
C ALA A 493 14.13 -8.78 8.95
N MET A 494 13.13 -9.53 8.45
CA MET A 494 11.94 -8.93 7.87
C MET A 494 11.20 -8.04 8.86
N PHE A 495 10.89 -8.60 10.03
CA PHE A 495 10.21 -7.84 11.08
C PHE A 495 10.97 -6.55 11.40
N VAL A 496 12.27 -6.64 11.69
CA VAL A 496 13.10 -5.47 12.04
C VAL A 496 13.19 -4.48 10.88
N SER A 497 13.40 -4.95 9.64
CA SER A 497 13.58 -4.05 8.49
C SER A 497 12.32 -3.24 8.18
N VAL A 498 11.16 -3.90 8.19
CA VAL A 498 9.89 -3.23 7.91
C VAL A 498 9.46 -2.34 9.08
N ALA A 499 9.63 -2.82 10.31
CA ALA A 499 9.34 -2.01 11.49
C ALA A 499 10.19 -0.73 11.55
N VAL A 500 11.50 -0.83 11.28
CA VAL A 500 12.39 0.35 11.20
C VAL A 500 11.94 1.28 10.08
N MET A 501 11.59 0.76 8.89
CA MET A 501 11.08 1.58 7.79
C MET A 501 9.80 2.31 8.16
N VAL A 502 8.80 1.60 8.70
CA VAL A 502 7.49 2.19 9.04
C VAL A 502 7.62 3.24 10.15
N LEU A 503 8.40 2.95 11.18
CA LEU A 503 8.61 3.89 12.30
C LEU A 503 9.46 5.09 11.86
N SER A 504 10.50 4.89 11.04
CA SER A 504 11.27 6.00 10.45
C SER A 504 10.36 6.91 9.60
N PHE A 505 9.48 6.32 8.79
CA PHE A 505 8.53 7.09 7.99
C PHE A 505 7.53 7.82 8.90
N ARG A 506 7.03 7.16 9.94
CA ARG A 506 6.12 7.79 10.92
C ARG A 506 6.76 8.99 11.60
N GLU A 507 7.98 8.87 12.06
CA GLU A 507 8.72 9.97 12.70
C GLU A 507 8.98 11.11 11.70
N THR A 508 9.43 10.79 10.50
CA THR A 508 9.65 11.78 9.42
C THR A 508 8.35 12.50 9.05
N PHE A 509 7.25 11.75 8.91
CA PHE A 509 5.92 12.30 8.63
C PHE A 509 5.42 13.22 9.74
N LEU A 510 5.58 12.84 11.01
CA LEU A 510 5.20 13.66 12.15
C LEU A 510 6.04 14.92 12.26
N LEU A 511 7.34 14.83 12.02
CA LEU A 511 8.24 15.97 11.98
C LEU A 511 7.83 16.95 10.87
N TRP A 512 7.63 16.45 9.65
CA TRP A 512 7.16 17.26 8.53
C TRP A 512 5.80 17.92 8.84
N LEU A 513 4.86 17.16 9.39
CA LEU A 513 3.55 17.69 9.74
C LEU A 513 3.66 18.82 10.78
N SER A 514 4.60 18.71 11.72
CA SER A 514 4.86 19.75 12.73
C SER A 514 5.53 20.99 12.17
N GLN A 515 6.26 20.85 11.07
CA GLN A 515 6.98 21.93 10.41
C GLN A 515 6.13 22.66 9.35
N THR A 516 5.29 21.90 8.64
CA THR A 516 4.48 22.44 7.53
C THR A 516 3.13 22.93 8.02
N MET A 517 2.48 22.21 8.94
CA MET A 517 1.19 22.62 9.51
C MET A 517 1.42 23.35 10.83
N THR A 518 1.73 24.62 10.73
CA THR A 518 2.04 25.49 11.87
C THR A 518 0.89 26.44 12.23
N ALA A 519 -0.11 26.60 11.35
CA ALA A 519 -1.30 27.39 11.63
C ALA A 519 -2.07 26.84 12.85
N ASP A 520 -2.52 27.72 13.74
CA ASP A 520 -3.26 27.36 14.95
C ASP A 520 -4.65 26.84 14.63
N LEU A 521 -5.31 27.49 13.66
CA LEU A 521 -6.62 27.11 13.13
C LEU A 521 -6.54 26.99 11.60
N VAL A 522 -7.30 26.08 11.03
CA VAL A 522 -7.49 25.94 9.59
C VAL A 522 -8.98 26.03 9.29
N VAL A 523 -9.34 27.00 8.46
CA VAL A 523 -10.70 27.21 7.96
C VAL A 523 -10.81 26.61 6.58
N SER A 524 -11.81 25.76 6.35
CA SER A 524 -12.09 25.12 5.06
C SER A 524 -13.60 25.03 4.84
N PRO A 525 -14.09 24.84 3.60
CA PRO A 525 -15.51 24.59 3.37
C PRO A 525 -15.99 23.38 4.17
N GLU A 526 -17.16 23.48 4.82
CA GLU A 526 -17.75 22.33 5.52
C GLU A 526 -18.06 21.18 4.55
N ALA A 527 -18.32 21.49 3.28
CA ALA A 527 -18.53 20.53 2.21
C ALA A 527 -17.28 19.70 1.88
N GLN A 528 -16.08 20.15 2.28
CA GLN A 528 -14.83 19.46 1.95
C GLN A 528 -14.71 18.13 2.71
N GLY A 529 -15.20 17.06 2.11
CA GLY A 529 -15.22 15.70 2.67
C GLY A 529 -13.98 14.83 2.34
N GLY A 530 -12.79 15.43 2.10
CA GLY A 530 -11.61 14.66 1.72
C GLY A 530 -10.50 15.48 1.09
N ARG A 531 -9.49 14.78 0.54
CA ARG A 531 -8.38 15.39 -0.22
C ARG A 531 -8.86 15.76 -1.62
N GLY A 532 -9.10 17.02 -1.88
CA GLY A 532 -9.47 17.55 -3.19
C GLY A 532 -9.61 19.05 -3.12
N PHE A 533 -9.59 19.68 -4.28
CA PHE A 533 -9.68 21.15 -4.42
C PHE A 533 -11.04 21.57 -5.01
N ASP A 534 -12.05 20.66 -4.92
CA ASP A 534 -13.36 20.86 -5.53
C ASP A 534 -14.19 21.94 -4.86
N HIS A 535 -14.03 22.09 -3.52
CA HIS A 535 -14.78 23.05 -2.73
C HIS A 535 -13.92 24.25 -2.36
N THR A 536 -14.55 25.40 -2.31
CA THR A 536 -13.89 26.70 -2.07
C THR A 536 -14.70 27.56 -1.11
N ILE A 537 -14.02 28.49 -0.48
CA ILE A 537 -14.57 29.60 0.31
C ILE A 537 -14.25 30.89 -0.42
N ASP A 538 -15.14 31.88 -0.32
CA ASP A 538 -14.92 33.23 -0.84
C ASP A 538 -13.74 33.88 -0.12
N GLU A 539 -12.79 34.44 -0.88
CA GLU A 539 -11.62 35.14 -0.34
C GLU A 539 -12.03 36.39 0.51
N ALA A 540 -13.11 37.06 0.13
CA ALA A 540 -13.60 38.24 0.88
C ALA A 540 -13.98 37.85 2.31
N PHE A 541 -14.73 36.77 2.49
CA PHE A 541 -15.08 36.27 3.81
C PHE A 541 -13.85 35.93 4.64
N VAL A 542 -12.84 35.27 4.03
CA VAL A 542 -11.62 34.90 4.75
C VAL A 542 -10.81 36.15 5.11
N GLY A 543 -10.82 37.20 4.25
CA GLY A 543 -10.24 38.48 4.52
C GLY A 543 -10.84 39.20 5.74
N ASP A 544 -12.16 39.12 5.92
CA ASP A 544 -12.86 39.67 7.07
C ASP A 544 -12.47 39.01 8.40
N LEU A 545 -11.92 37.81 8.36
CA LEU A 545 -11.43 37.11 9.56
C LEU A 545 -10.23 37.79 10.21
N HIS A 546 -9.52 38.70 9.50
CA HIS A 546 -8.52 39.56 10.14
C HIS A 546 -9.07 40.44 11.28
N GLN A 547 -10.38 40.69 11.26
CA GLN A 547 -11.05 41.47 12.29
C GLN A 547 -11.36 40.68 13.56
N VAL A 548 -11.15 39.36 13.55
CA VAL A 548 -11.35 38.47 14.73
C VAL A 548 -10.20 38.76 15.71
N PRO A 549 -10.49 39.09 16.97
CA PRO A 549 -9.45 39.39 17.96
C PRO A 549 -8.49 38.19 18.13
N GLY A 550 -7.22 38.47 18.07
CA GLY A 550 -6.17 37.48 18.26
C GLY A 550 -5.64 36.86 16.96
N ILE A 551 -6.20 37.15 15.79
CA ILE A 551 -5.65 36.69 14.50
C ILE A 551 -4.49 37.60 14.10
N ALA A 552 -3.27 37.06 13.96
CA ALA A 552 -2.06 37.77 13.60
C ALA A 552 -1.76 37.72 12.09
N ALA A 553 -2.00 36.57 11.45
CA ALA A 553 -1.76 36.40 10.01
C ALA A 553 -2.71 35.33 9.44
N ILE A 554 -2.95 35.41 8.14
CA ILE A 554 -3.76 34.45 7.38
C ILE A 554 -2.96 33.98 6.17
N ASP A 555 -2.81 32.67 6.02
CA ASP A 555 -2.27 32.05 4.81
C ASP A 555 -3.41 31.47 3.98
N LEU A 556 -3.51 31.89 2.73
CA LEU A 556 -4.57 31.51 1.79
C LEU A 556 -4.02 30.47 0.82
N PHE A 557 -4.71 29.34 0.72
CA PHE A 557 -4.35 28.29 -0.21
C PHE A 557 -5.43 28.01 -1.25
N ARG A 558 -5.04 28.03 -2.52
CA ARG A 558 -5.85 27.56 -3.66
C ARG A 558 -5.05 26.57 -4.48
N GLY A 559 -5.58 25.37 -4.71
CA GLY A 559 -4.93 24.32 -5.47
C GLY A 559 -5.79 23.76 -6.60
N TYR A 560 -5.13 23.19 -7.59
CA TYR A 560 -5.70 22.41 -8.68
C TYR A 560 -4.90 21.14 -8.89
N THR A 561 -5.55 20.09 -9.39
CA THR A 561 -4.86 18.91 -9.88
C THR A 561 -4.73 19.02 -11.39
N VAL A 562 -3.51 19.12 -11.88
CA VAL A 562 -3.18 19.42 -13.28
C VAL A 562 -2.42 18.28 -13.91
N ASP A 563 -2.69 17.96 -15.17
CA ASP A 563 -1.88 17.02 -15.93
C ASP A 563 -0.55 17.68 -16.34
N PHE A 564 0.55 17.22 -15.74
CA PHE A 564 1.89 17.64 -16.11
C PHE A 564 2.64 16.47 -16.76
N ARG A 565 2.86 16.53 -18.07
CA ARG A 565 3.51 15.47 -18.86
C ARG A 565 2.86 14.08 -18.66
N GLY A 566 1.53 14.01 -18.58
CA GLY A 566 0.78 12.78 -18.42
C GLY A 566 0.64 12.29 -16.97
N VAL A 567 1.07 13.09 -15.98
CA VAL A 567 0.96 12.77 -14.55
C VAL A 567 0.15 13.87 -13.85
N PRO A 568 -0.90 13.53 -13.08
CA PRO A 568 -1.63 14.52 -12.30
C PRO A 568 -0.76 15.02 -11.14
N VAL A 569 -0.42 16.32 -11.16
CA VAL A 569 0.34 17.00 -10.11
C VAL A 569 -0.53 18.10 -9.46
N THR A 570 -0.18 18.49 -8.25
CA THR A 570 -0.84 19.63 -7.60
C THR A 570 -0.15 20.94 -8.02
N VAL A 571 -0.94 21.89 -8.55
CA VAL A 571 -0.51 23.28 -8.74
C VAL A 571 -1.28 24.15 -7.77
N GLY A 572 -0.59 24.90 -6.93
CA GLY A 572 -1.21 25.70 -5.88
C GLY A 572 -0.62 27.10 -5.76
N GLY A 573 -1.46 28.03 -5.28
CA GLY A 573 -1.07 29.34 -4.84
C GLY A 573 -1.21 29.46 -3.32
N ALA A 574 -0.12 29.88 -2.64
CA ALA A 574 -0.08 30.10 -1.20
C ALA A 574 0.54 31.47 -0.90
N ALA A 575 0.26 32.04 0.27
CA ALA A 575 0.88 33.26 0.72
C ALA A 575 2.32 32.97 1.20
N LEU A 576 3.26 32.74 0.27
CA LEU A 576 4.62 32.28 0.57
C LEU A 576 5.39 33.20 1.52
N SER A 577 5.08 34.50 1.52
CA SER A 577 5.64 35.44 2.49
C SER A 577 5.16 35.19 3.93
N VAL A 578 3.91 34.77 4.11
CA VAL A 578 3.37 34.37 5.43
C VAL A 578 3.94 33.02 5.84
N MET A 579 3.96 32.09 4.92
CA MET A 579 4.57 30.76 5.11
C MET A 579 6.04 30.86 5.55
N GLY A 580 6.84 31.73 4.91
CA GLY A 580 8.25 31.93 5.26
C GLY A 580 8.47 32.43 6.69
N ARG A 581 7.55 33.20 7.24
CA ARG A 581 7.61 33.75 8.60
C ARG A 581 7.09 32.81 9.68
N HIS A 582 6.09 32.00 9.34
CA HIS A 582 5.35 31.18 10.33
C HIS A 582 5.58 29.67 10.19
N ALA A 583 5.91 29.16 9.01
CA ALA A 583 6.21 27.76 8.78
C ALA A 583 7.72 27.50 8.73
N ARG A 584 8.12 26.28 9.10
CA ARG A 584 9.52 25.83 9.03
C ARG A 584 9.68 24.83 7.89
N LEU A 585 9.45 25.31 6.67
CA LEU A 585 9.53 24.45 5.50
C LEU A 585 10.94 23.86 5.33
N SER A 586 11.07 22.56 5.19
CA SER A 586 12.38 21.92 4.98
C SER A 586 12.73 21.94 3.49
N LEU A 587 13.75 22.70 3.11
CA LEU A 587 14.28 22.75 1.74
C LEU A 587 15.38 21.70 1.54
N LEU A 588 15.45 21.11 0.35
CA LEU A 588 16.48 20.12 0.02
C LEU A 588 17.88 20.74 -0.04
N SER A 589 17.97 22.01 -0.41
CA SER A 589 19.23 22.76 -0.42
C SER A 589 19.83 23.02 0.97
N GLY A 590 19.03 22.83 2.04
CA GLY A 590 19.41 23.21 3.41
C GLY A 590 19.45 24.72 3.65
N ALA A 591 19.00 25.54 2.68
CA ALA A 591 18.92 26.98 2.84
C ALA A 591 17.81 27.38 3.83
N ASP A 592 17.93 28.58 4.41
CA ASP A 592 16.85 29.17 5.19
C ASP A 592 15.62 29.37 4.29
N PRO A 593 14.44 28.83 4.63
CA PRO A 593 13.26 28.91 3.81
C PRO A 593 12.75 30.34 3.64
N GLN A 594 12.89 31.21 4.65
CA GLN A 594 12.30 32.56 4.61
C GLN A 594 12.80 33.38 3.42
N PRO A 595 14.11 33.61 3.19
CA PRO A 595 14.56 34.41 2.05
C PRO A 595 14.29 33.74 0.71
N VAL A 596 14.25 32.40 0.64
CA VAL A 596 13.90 31.68 -0.58
C VAL A 596 12.44 31.95 -0.95
N LEU A 597 11.52 31.79 0.00
CA LEU A 597 10.09 32.03 -0.21
C LEU A 597 9.78 33.51 -0.51
N GLU A 598 10.42 34.43 0.19
CA GLU A 598 10.29 35.86 -0.10
C GLU A 598 10.75 36.18 -1.53
N SER A 599 11.78 35.50 -2.05
CA SER A 599 12.27 35.70 -3.42
C SER A 599 11.31 35.21 -4.51
N THR A 600 10.28 34.48 -4.16
CA THR A 600 9.25 33.99 -5.12
C THR A 600 8.13 34.99 -5.33
N VAL A 601 7.94 35.90 -4.39
CA VAL A 601 6.84 36.89 -4.42
C VAL A 601 6.98 37.81 -5.64
N GLY A 602 5.96 37.78 -6.53
CA GLY A 602 5.89 38.62 -7.73
C GLY A 602 6.97 38.33 -8.80
N SER A 603 7.77 37.26 -8.67
CA SER A 603 8.98 37.06 -9.48
C SER A 603 8.88 35.98 -10.57
N GLY A 604 7.72 35.31 -10.72
CA GLY A 604 7.57 34.17 -11.65
C GLY A 604 8.37 32.92 -11.21
N ARG A 605 8.84 32.91 -9.97
CA ARG A 605 9.54 31.75 -9.39
C ARG A 605 8.57 30.89 -8.57
N VAL A 606 8.82 29.60 -8.54
CA VAL A 606 8.00 28.60 -7.81
C VAL A 606 8.86 27.72 -6.92
N ILE A 607 8.25 27.11 -5.91
CA ILE A 607 8.86 25.99 -5.21
C ILE A 607 8.19 24.70 -5.67
N VAL A 608 8.97 23.63 -5.75
CA VAL A 608 8.47 22.31 -6.16
C VAL A 608 8.75 21.27 -5.07
N SER A 609 7.88 20.29 -4.95
CA SER A 609 8.10 19.21 -3.97
C SER A 609 9.19 18.24 -4.41
N GLU A 610 9.80 17.53 -3.46
CA GLU A 610 10.82 16.50 -3.75
C GLU A 610 10.30 15.39 -4.69
N PRO A 611 9.10 14.83 -4.56
CA PRO A 611 8.56 13.86 -5.52
C PRO A 611 8.46 14.42 -6.95
N PHE A 612 8.06 15.70 -7.10
CA PHE A 612 8.03 16.36 -8.40
C PHE A 612 9.43 16.46 -9.01
N SER A 613 10.37 17.01 -8.25
CA SER A 613 11.75 17.21 -8.64
C SER A 613 12.39 15.89 -9.14
N ARG A 614 12.24 14.81 -8.38
CA ARG A 614 12.80 13.50 -8.73
C ARG A 614 12.15 12.87 -9.94
N ARG A 615 10.81 12.92 -10.01
CA ARG A 615 10.06 12.29 -11.10
C ARG A 615 10.34 12.95 -12.45
N PHE A 616 10.35 14.27 -12.47
CA PHE A 616 10.53 15.03 -13.70
C PHE A 616 11.98 15.46 -13.93
N ARG A 617 12.90 15.14 -13.02
CA ARG A 617 14.32 15.51 -13.03
C ARG A 617 14.52 17.00 -13.17
N VAL A 618 13.80 17.75 -12.33
CA VAL A 618 13.83 19.21 -12.30
C VAL A 618 14.44 19.68 -10.99
N GLY A 619 15.45 20.52 -11.05
CA GLY A 619 16.19 21.06 -9.90
C GLY A 619 16.05 22.57 -9.72
N ARG A 620 16.71 23.08 -8.67
CA ARG A 620 16.80 24.50 -8.38
C ARG A 620 17.43 25.26 -9.56
N GLY A 621 16.82 26.38 -9.96
CA GLY A 621 17.28 27.25 -11.05
C GLY A 621 16.81 26.81 -12.45
N GLU A 622 16.20 25.64 -12.59
CA GLU A 622 15.67 25.18 -13.86
C GLU A 622 14.31 25.80 -14.18
N SER A 623 14.04 26.00 -15.46
CA SER A 623 12.76 26.53 -15.94
C SER A 623 11.86 25.40 -16.42
N ILE A 624 10.58 25.49 -16.05
CA ILE A 624 9.54 24.54 -16.44
C ILE A 624 8.33 25.29 -17.02
N PHE A 625 7.58 24.62 -17.89
CA PHE A 625 6.29 25.10 -18.40
C PHE A 625 5.16 24.47 -17.64
N VAL A 626 4.44 25.25 -16.85
CA VAL A 626 3.29 24.79 -16.06
C VAL A 626 2.01 25.09 -16.84
N PRO A 627 1.14 24.08 -17.06
CA PRO A 627 -0.18 24.30 -17.66
C PRO A 627 -1.00 25.29 -16.84
N SER A 628 -1.63 26.27 -17.50
CA SER A 628 -2.59 27.20 -16.89
C SER A 628 -3.80 27.40 -17.79
N PRO A 629 -4.90 27.95 -17.27
CA PRO A 629 -6.11 28.24 -18.07
C PRO A 629 -5.82 29.12 -19.30
N ALA A 630 -4.86 30.01 -19.23
CA ALA A 630 -4.45 30.90 -20.34
C ALA A 630 -3.38 30.28 -21.26
N GLY A 631 -2.92 29.06 -20.98
CA GLY A 631 -1.83 28.39 -21.70
C GLY A 631 -0.63 28.08 -20.81
N PRO A 632 0.41 27.44 -21.34
CA PRO A 632 1.58 27.06 -20.54
C PRO A 632 2.40 28.28 -20.11
N VAL A 633 2.70 28.38 -18.82
CA VAL A 633 3.46 29.45 -18.18
C VAL A 633 4.88 29.01 -17.88
N ALA A 634 5.87 29.77 -18.35
CA ALA A 634 7.28 29.52 -18.02
C ALA A 634 7.55 30.06 -16.60
N VAL A 635 8.05 29.16 -15.71
CA VAL A 635 8.43 29.51 -14.34
C VAL A 635 9.78 28.93 -14.01
N THR A 636 10.51 29.53 -13.07
CA THR A 636 11.81 29.06 -12.62
C THR A 636 11.68 28.46 -11.22
N VAL A 637 12.27 27.29 -11.00
CA VAL A 637 12.27 26.63 -9.68
C VAL A 637 13.21 27.38 -8.73
N ALA A 638 12.66 27.96 -7.67
CA ALA A 638 13.43 28.65 -6.65
C ALA A 638 14.17 27.65 -5.75
N ASP A 639 13.48 26.63 -5.29
CA ASP A 639 14.05 25.52 -4.53
C ASP A 639 13.10 24.31 -4.51
N VAL A 640 13.58 23.19 -3.96
CA VAL A 640 12.84 21.95 -3.77
C VAL A 640 12.54 21.77 -2.28
N TYR A 641 11.27 21.58 -1.93
CA TYR A 641 10.87 21.34 -0.54
C TYR A 641 10.44 19.89 -0.29
N ARG A 642 10.63 19.42 0.92
CA ARG A 642 10.18 18.10 1.35
C ARG A 642 8.66 18.10 1.52
N ASP A 643 7.99 17.18 0.85
CA ASP A 643 6.53 17.03 0.92
C ASP A 643 6.13 15.55 0.96
N TYR A 644 5.35 15.21 1.97
CA TYR A 644 4.82 13.86 2.14
C TYR A 644 3.29 13.79 1.96
N ALA A 645 2.68 14.90 1.48
CA ALA A 645 1.24 14.94 1.22
C ALA A 645 0.87 14.17 -0.05
N SER A 646 1.75 14.15 -1.05
CA SER A 646 1.50 13.53 -2.35
C SER A 646 2.79 12.94 -2.95
N ASP A 647 2.70 11.71 -3.45
CA ASP A 647 3.74 11.06 -4.24
C ASP A 647 3.79 11.54 -5.71
N ARG A 648 2.76 12.29 -6.13
CA ARG A 648 2.64 12.82 -7.51
C ARG A 648 3.47 14.07 -7.70
N GLY A 649 3.65 14.80 -6.64
CA GLY A 649 4.37 16.06 -6.61
C GLY A 649 3.49 17.30 -6.67
N SER A 650 4.08 18.43 -6.30
CA SER A 650 3.40 19.73 -6.24
C SER A 650 4.30 20.87 -6.71
N ILE A 651 3.67 21.87 -7.29
CA ILE A 651 4.25 23.16 -7.72
C ILE A 651 3.49 24.25 -6.99
N ILE A 652 4.17 25.03 -6.18
CA ILE A 652 3.55 26.10 -5.38
C ILE A 652 4.07 27.46 -5.84
N PHE A 653 3.14 28.27 -6.28
CA PHE A 653 3.32 29.68 -6.63
C PHE A 653 3.12 30.57 -5.40
N ASP A 654 3.74 31.71 -5.37
CA ASP A 654 3.24 32.77 -4.53
C ASP A 654 1.84 33.21 -5.00
N ARG A 655 0.94 33.54 -4.07
CA ARG A 655 -0.46 33.85 -4.39
C ARG A 655 -0.62 34.99 -5.36
N SER A 656 0.21 36.03 -5.26
CA SER A 656 0.15 37.17 -6.18
C SER A 656 0.45 36.73 -7.63
N THR A 657 1.49 35.98 -7.84
CA THR A 657 1.86 35.39 -9.14
C THR A 657 0.83 34.38 -9.62
N PHE A 658 0.30 33.55 -8.70
CA PHE A 658 -0.73 32.58 -9.00
C PHE A 658 -1.98 33.22 -9.60
N LEU A 659 -2.48 34.30 -9.01
CA LEU A 659 -3.70 34.99 -9.47
C LEU A 659 -3.55 35.66 -10.85
N VAL A 660 -2.34 35.92 -11.31
CA VAL A 660 -2.08 36.40 -12.68
C VAL A 660 -2.38 35.35 -13.71
N HIS A 661 -2.03 34.09 -13.41
CA HIS A 661 -2.15 32.95 -14.35
C HIS A 661 -3.39 32.12 -14.11
N PHE A 662 -3.93 32.16 -12.91
CA PHE A 662 -5.12 31.42 -12.42
C PHE A 662 -6.08 32.43 -11.77
N PRO A 663 -6.95 33.10 -12.53
CA PRO A 663 -7.77 34.21 -12.01
C PRO A 663 -8.95 33.78 -11.15
N ASP A 664 -8.75 32.78 -10.28
CA ASP A 664 -9.72 32.29 -9.29
C ASP A 664 -9.30 32.74 -7.88
N ARG A 665 -9.99 33.73 -7.36
CA ARG A 665 -9.73 34.29 -6.03
C ARG A 665 -10.21 33.39 -4.89
N ARG A 666 -11.12 32.46 -5.13
CA ARG A 666 -11.62 31.56 -4.11
C ARG A 666 -10.47 30.75 -3.49
N VAL A 667 -10.65 30.28 -2.26
CA VAL A 667 -9.63 29.51 -1.53
C VAL A 667 -10.16 28.15 -1.10
N ASN A 668 -9.31 27.14 -1.08
CA ASN A 668 -9.66 25.81 -0.59
C ASN A 668 -9.51 25.73 0.94
N ALA A 669 -8.55 26.46 1.49
CA ALA A 669 -8.30 26.52 2.92
C ALA A 669 -7.59 27.82 3.28
N ALA A 670 -7.78 28.26 4.51
CA ALA A 670 -7.04 29.35 5.11
C ALA A 670 -6.41 28.90 6.43
N GLY A 671 -5.10 29.02 6.55
CA GLY A 671 -4.36 28.84 7.79
C GLY A 671 -4.34 30.14 8.59
N LEU A 672 -4.82 30.11 9.83
CA LEU A 672 -4.88 31.26 10.71
C LEU A 672 -3.82 31.13 11.79
N PHE A 673 -2.99 32.13 11.92
CA PHE A 673 -1.97 32.23 12.97
C PHE A 673 -2.46 33.20 14.04
N LEU A 674 -2.45 32.75 15.28
CA LEU A 674 -2.90 33.55 16.40
C LEU A 674 -1.75 34.29 17.05
N SER A 675 -2.05 35.45 17.65
CA SER A 675 -1.11 36.18 18.48
C SER A 675 -0.73 35.38 19.73
N PRO A 676 0.50 35.49 20.24
CA PRO A 676 0.92 34.81 21.46
C PRO A 676 -0.05 35.04 22.63
N GLY A 677 -0.59 33.99 23.23
CA GLY A 677 -1.53 34.06 24.34
C GLY A 677 -3.00 34.19 23.96
N ALA A 678 -3.36 34.23 22.67
CA ALA A 678 -4.75 34.21 22.24
C ALA A 678 -5.42 32.86 22.52
N ASP A 679 -6.70 32.90 22.94
CA ASP A 679 -7.48 31.68 23.17
C ASP A 679 -7.97 31.10 21.84
N VAL A 680 -7.49 29.92 21.51
CA VAL A 680 -7.80 29.19 20.26
C VAL A 680 -9.31 28.86 20.15
N GLU A 681 -9.93 28.39 21.23
CA GLU A 681 -11.34 28.01 21.21
C GLU A 681 -12.26 29.23 21.13
N ARG A 682 -11.88 30.35 21.74
CA ARG A 682 -12.61 31.60 21.62
C ARG A 682 -12.55 32.15 20.18
N ALA A 683 -11.36 32.17 19.57
CA ALA A 683 -11.19 32.57 18.17
C ALA A 683 -12.00 31.65 17.24
N ARG A 684 -11.96 30.32 17.49
CA ARG A 684 -12.78 29.35 16.76
C ARG A 684 -14.27 29.65 16.83
N GLY A 685 -14.79 29.92 18.04
CA GLY A 685 -16.20 30.26 18.27
C GLY A 685 -16.61 31.50 17.47
N GLU A 686 -15.83 32.58 17.55
CA GLU A 686 -16.10 33.82 16.86
C GLU A 686 -16.04 33.68 15.33
N ILE A 687 -15.12 32.86 14.79
CA ILE A 687 -15.08 32.54 13.36
C ILE A 687 -16.36 31.83 12.92
N LEU A 688 -16.84 30.84 13.71
CA LEU A 688 -18.07 30.12 13.39
C LEU A 688 -19.31 31.00 13.47
N GLU A 689 -19.39 31.92 14.44
CA GLU A 689 -20.47 32.89 14.57
C GLU A 689 -20.51 33.83 13.34
N ARG A 690 -19.38 34.41 12.96
CA ARG A 690 -19.27 35.26 11.75
C ARG A 690 -19.62 34.51 10.47
N ALA A 691 -19.20 33.25 10.38
CA ALA A 691 -19.58 32.40 9.26
C ALA A 691 -21.10 32.18 9.18
N ALA A 692 -21.74 31.93 10.33
CA ALA A 692 -23.18 31.75 10.41
C ALA A 692 -23.93 33.05 10.05
N GLU A 693 -23.48 34.21 10.52
CA GLU A 693 -24.01 35.54 10.18
C GLU A 693 -23.91 35.82 8.67
N ALA A 694 -22.76 35.47 8.07
CA ALA A 694 -22.56 35.58 6.61
C ALA A 694 -23.25 34.51 5.79
N GLY A 695 -24.01 33.59 6.41
CA GLY A 695 -24.65 32.46 5.74
C GLY A 695 -23.69 31.42 5.17
N LYS A 696 -22.45 31.40 5.66
CA LYS A 696 -21.39 30.52 5.20
C LYS A 696 -21.30 29.24 6.06
N ARG A 697 -20.98 28.13 5.42
CA ARG A 697 -20.77 26.82 6.05
C ARG A 697 -19.31 26.44 5.99
N VAL A 698 -18.58 26.69 7.08
CA VAL A 698 -17.14 26.42 7.19
C VAL A 698 -16.85 25.45 8.32
N ALA A 699 -15.84 24.63 8.12
CA ALA A 699 -15.22 23.82 9.15
C ALA A 699 -13.98 24.54 9.67
N VAL A 700 -13.87 24.68 10.99
CA VAL A 700 -12.70 25.27 11.65
C VAL A 700 -12.05 24.17 12.48
N ALA A 701 -10.90 23.71 12.06
CA ALA A 701 -10.15 22.66 12.72
C ALA A 701 -8.89 23.21 13.41
N THR A 702 -8.62 22.73 14.61
CA THR A 702 -7.38 23.04 15.30
C THR A 702 -6.21 22.22 14.74
N ASN A 703 -4.99 22.74 14.85
CA ASN A 703 -3.76 22.02 14.51
C ASN A 703 -3.73 20.60 15.15
N ALA A 704 -4.10 20.50 16.44
CA ALA A 704 -4.13 19.26 17.18
C ALA A 704 -5.13 18.23 16.59
N GLU A 705 -6.29 18.68 16.11
CA GLU A 705 -7.29 17.83 15.47
C GLU A 705 -6.79 17.29 14.14
N ILE A 706 -6.20 18.15 13.30
CA ILE A 706 -5.64 17.75 12.00
C ILE A 706 -4.51 16.74 12.19
N ARG A 707 -3.61 16.99 13.15
CA ARG A 707 -2.52 16.06 13.48
C ARG A 707 -3.03 14.71 13.96
N ARG A 708 -4.01 14.68 14.86
CA ARG A 708 -4.63 13.42 15.31
C ARG A 708 -5.29 12.66 14.17
N GLN A 709 -5.94 13.35 13.26
CA GLN A 709 -6.57 12.73 12.08
C GLN A 709 -5.51 12.17 11.12
N ALA A 710 -4.45 12.92 10.82
CA ALA A 710 -3.35 12.48 9.97
C ALA A 710 -2.65 11.24 10.52
N VAL A 711 -2.37 11.21 11.84
CA VAL A 711 -1.79 10.04 12.52
C VAL A 711 -2.71 8.82 12.44
N ARG A 712 -4.01 8.99 12.66
CA ARG A 712 -4.98 7.88 12.55
C ARG A 712 -5.00 7.28 11.14
N VAL A 713 -5.00 8.12 10.11
CA VAL A 713 -4.96 7.66 8.71
C VAL A 713 -3.65 6.91 8.43
N PHE A 714 -2.52 7.43 8.93
CA PHE A 714 -1.22 6.77 8.84
C PHE A 714 -1.24 5.38 9.48
N ASP A 715 -1.64 5.30 10.75
CA ASP A 715 -1.67 4.04 11.51
C ASP A 715 -2.61 3.00 10.86
N GLN A 716 -3.75 3.43 10.33
CA GLN A 716 -4.67 2.54 9.57
C GLN A 716 -4.04 1.99 8.29
N THR A 717 -3.26 2.80 7.58
CA THR A 717 -2.59 2.40 6.35
C THR A 717 -1.58 1.28 6.59
N PHE A 718 -0.84 1.34 7.69
CA PHE A 718 0.20 0.37 8.02
C PHE A 718 -0.29 -0.83 8.85
N ALA A 719 -1.56 -0.85 9.29
CA ALA A 719 -2.12 -1.95 10.09
C ALA A 719 -1.97 -3.33 9.41
N ILE A 720 -2.12 -3.39 8.08
CA ILE A 720 -1.94 -4.63 7.31
C ILE A 720 -0.49 -5.11 7.36
N THR A 721 0.46 -4.19 7.27
CA THR A 721 1.89 -4.50 7.33
C THR A 721 2.25 -5.15 8.66
N TYR A 722 1.76 -4.62 9.78
CA TYR A 722 1.95 -5.22 11.12
C TYR A 722 1.35 -6.62 11.25
N ALA A 723 0.18 -6.86 10.64
CA ALA A 723 -0.43 -8.19 10.64
C ALA A 723 0.43 -9.22 9.88
N LEU A 724 0.98 -8.84 8.72
CA LEU A 724 1.86 -9.70 7.93
C LEU A 724 3.19 -9.97 8.64
N GLU A 725 3.75 -8.99 9.33
CA GLU A 725 4.94 -9.16 10.17
C GLU A 725 4.72 -10.15 11.31
N ALA A 726 3.58 -10.06 12.01
CA ALA A 726 3.24 -11.00 13.08
C ALA A 726 3.16 -12.44 12.52
N ILE A 727 2.58 -12.63 11.35
CA ILE A 727 2.53 -13.93 10.67
C ILE A 727 3.94 -14.45 10.37
N ALA A 728 4.84 -13.62 9.86
CA ALA A 728 6.21 -14.01 9.54
C ALA A 728 6.97 -14.47 10.78
N VAL A 729 6.82 -13.78 11.92
CA VAL A 729 7.42 -14.17 13.21
C VAL A 729 6.84 -15.50 13.70
N ILE A 730 5.53 -15.70 13.66
CA ILE A 730 4.88 -16.96 14.06
C ILE A 730 5.44 -18.14 13.25
N VAL A 731 5.55 -17.98 11.93
CA VAL A 731 6.08 -19.01 11.04
C VAL A 731 7.55 -19.31 11.34
N ALA A 732 8.36 -18.29 11.63
CA ALA A 732 9.76 -18.46 12.01
C ALA A 732 9.92 -19.23 13.33
N VAL A 733 9.11 -18.92 14.35
CA VAL A 733 9.08 -19.64 15.63
C VAL A 733 8.68 -21.10 15.43
N LEU A 734 7.64 -21.36 14.62
CA LEU A 734 7.22 -22.73 14.27
C LEU A 734 8.33 -23.51 13.55
N GLY A 735 9.13 -22.86 12.73
CA GLY A 735 10.30 -23.45 12.08
C GLY A 735 11.34 -23.97 13.09
N ILE A 736 11.63 -23.20 14.14
CA ILE A 736 12.54 -23.64 15.21
C ILE A 736 11.98 -24.86 15.96
N VAL A 737 10.71 -24.79 16.36
CA VAL A 737 10.04 -25.89 17.06
C VAL A 737 10.11 -27.20 16.24
N ASN A 738 9.82 -27.09 14.94
CA ASN A 738 9.87 -28.24 14.04
C ASN A 738 11.29 -28.83 13.95
N THR A 739 12.29 -27.98 13.81
CA THR A 739 13.70 -28.42 13.76
C THR A 739 14.14 -29.07 15.06
N GLN A 740 13.76 -28.53 16.22
CA GLN A 740 14.09 -29.11 17.51
C GLN A 740 13.38 -30.45 17.75
N ILE A 741 12.11 -30.58 17.37
CA ILE A 741 11.41 -31.87 17.43
C ILE A 741 12.14 -32.92 16.59
N ALA A 742 12.60 -32.52 15.40
CA ALA A 742 13.39 -33.37 14.54
C ALA A 742 14.70 -33.81 15.19
N GLN A 743 15.46 -32.88 15.76
CA GLN A 743 16.71 -33.18 16.47
C GLN A 743 16.51 -34.13 17.67
N VAL A 744 15.43 -33.91 18.46
CA VAL A 744 15.09 -34.86 19.55
C VAL A 744 14.87 -36.28 19.03
N LEU A 745 14.22 -36.42 17.89
CA LEU A 745 13.95 -37.71 17.29
C LEU A 745 15.21 -38.36 16.68
N ASP A 746 16.08 -37.59 16.05
CA ASP A 746 17.35 -38.05 15.47
C ASP A 746 18.35 -38.46 16.55
N ARG A 747 18.32 -37.82 17.72
CA ARG A 747 19.23 -38.05 18.85
C ARG A 747 18.62 -38.88 19.96
N ARG A 748 17.53 -39.63 19.70
CA ARG A 748 16.87 -40.47 20.71
C ARG A 748 17.82 -41.45 21.36
N ARG A 749 18.70 -42.12 20.60
CA ARG A 749 19.71 -43.06 21.12
C ARG A 749 20.73 -42.36 22.03
N GLU A 750 21.26 -41.17 21.61
CA GLU A 750 22.16 -40.40 22.46
C GLU A 750 21.48 -39.95 23.75
N ILE A 751 20.23 -39.47 23.65
CA ILE A 751 19.42 -39.06 24.80
C ILE A 751 19.14 -40.31 25.71
N GLY A 752 18.80 -41.44 25.12
CA GLY A 752 18.60 -42.70 25.83
C GLY A 752 19.88 -43.13 26.57
N LEU A 753 21.03 -43.02 25.91
CA LEU A 753 22.35 -43.34 26.51
C LEU A 753 22.71 -42.39 27.66
N LEU A 754 22.48 -41.08 27.48
CA LEU A 754 22.67 -40.12 28.55
C LEU A 754 21.76 -40.44 29.75
N ARG A 755 20.51 -40.82 29.49
CA ARG A 755 19.57 -41.25 30.52
C ARG A 755 20.02 -42.52 31.22
N PHE A 756 20.56 -43.48 30.46
CA PHE A 756 21.13 -44.72 31.00
C PHE A 756 22.37 -44.45 31.89
N LEU A 757 23.21 -43.48 31.50
CA LEU A 757 24.36 -43.00 32.29
C LEU A 757 23.97 -42.18 33.51
N GLY A 758 22.65 -42.02 33.79
CA GLY A 758 22.14 -41.35 35.00
C GLY A 758 21.74 -39.90 34.85
N ALA A 759 21.68 -39.36 33.61
CA ALA A 759 21.18 -38.00 33.39
C ALA A 759 19.69 -37.90 33.79
N SER A 760 19.35 -36.92 34.62
CA SER A 760 17.97 -36.69 35.07
C SER A 760 17.11 -36.12 33.93
N ARG A 761 15.78 -36.29 34.03
CA ARG A 761 14.80 -35.66 33.09
C ARG A 761 14.99 -34.14 32.99
N ARG A 762 15.26 -33.50 34.13
CA ARG A 762 15.53 -32.05 34.20
C ARG A 762 16.80 -31.65 33.46
N GLN A 763 17.86 -32.47 33.53
CA GLN A 763 19.12 -32.22 32.81
C GLN A 763 18.95 -32.36 31.30
N VAL A 764 18.22 -33.38 30.81
CA VAL A 764 17.93 -33.56 29.39
C VAL A 764 17.01 -32.46 28.86
N GLY A 765 15.91 -32.16 29.59
CA GLY A 765 15.02 -31.06 29.22
C GLY A 765 15.75 -29.71 29.24
N GLY A 766 16.60 -29.46 30.26
CA GLY A 766 17.43 -28.25 30.34
C GLY A 766 18.44 -28.14 29.20
N MET A 767 19.06 -29.25 28.76
CA MET A 767 19.96 -29.26 27.60
C MET A 767 19.23 -28.81 26.32
N MET A 768 18.05 -29.39 26.07
CA MET A 768 17.23 -29.01 24.89
C MET A 768 16.76 -27.56 24.95
N LEU A 769 16.39 -27.07 26.12
CA LEU A 769 15.97 -25.69 26.30
C LEU A 769 17.14 -24.70 26.08
N VAL A 770 18.33 -25.02 26.60
CA VAL A 770 19.55 -24.24 26.39
C VAL A 770 19.93 -24.24 24.90
N GLU A 771 19.78 -25.37 24.22
CA GLU A 771 19.99 -25.46 22.77
C GLU A 771 18.98 -24.56 22.01
N ALA A 772 17.70 -24.56 22.41
CA ALA A 772 16.68 -23.66 21.87
C ALA A 772 17.08 -22.18 22.04
N VAL A 773 17.47 -21.79 23.24
CA VAL A 773 17.88 -20.41 23.56
C VAL A 773 19.12 -20.02 22.76
N LEU A 774 20.09 -20.93 22.58
CA LEU A 774 21.28 -20.67 21.80
C LEU A 774 20.96 -20.44 20.31
N LEU A 775 20.10 -21.27 19.73
CA LEU A 775 19.63 -21.10 18.35
C LEU A 775 18.81 -19.81 18.18
N ALA A 776 17.92 -19.51 19.14
CA ALA A 776 17.12 -18.30 19.14
C ALA A 776 17.98 -17.04 19.23
N THR A 777 18.90 -16.96 20.19
CA THR A 777 19.83 -15.82 20.34
C THR A 777 20.69 -15.63 19.10
N THR A 778 21.18 -16.71 18.51
CA THR A 778 21.96 -16.65 17.26
C THR A 778 21.11 -16.13 16.09
N GLY A 779 19.92 -16.70 15.89
CA GLY A 779 19.02 -16.30 14.81
C GLY A 779 18.53 -14.85 14.96
N ILE A 780 18.21 -14.43 16.18
CA ILE A 780 17.80 -13.06 16.48
C ILE A 780 18.97 -12.08 16.26
N ALA A 781 20.17 -12.38 16.76
CA ALA A 781 21.33 -11.50 16.60
C ALA A 781 21.66 -11.29 15.10
N LEU A 782 21.74 -12.39 14.33
CA LEU A 782 21.96 -12.31 12.89
C LEU A 782 20.79 -11.65 12.16
N GLY A 783 19.56 -11.91 12.62
CA GLY A 783 18.34 -11.33 12.06
C GLY A 783 18.25 -9.82 12.27
N VAL A 784 18.63 -9.32 13.43
CA VAL A 784 18.69 -7.88 13.70
C VAL A 784 19.73 -7.20 12.80
N VAL A 785 20.92 -7.78 12.67
CA VAL A 785 21.97 -7.23 11.79
C VAL A 785 21.48 -7.21 10.34
N LEU A 786 20.94 -8.32 9.85
CA LEU A 786 20.37 -8.41 8.51
C LEU A 786 19.20 -7.43 8.34
N GLY A 787 18.31 -7.31 9.34
CA GLY A 787 17.16 -6.41 9.33
C GLY A 787 17.55 -4.94 9.24
N VAL A 788 18.61 -4.54 9.95
CA VAL A 788 19.16 -3.18 9.84
C VAL A 788 19.71 -2.94 8.43
N ILE A 789 20.45 -3.89 7.84
CA ILE A 789 20.96 -3.75 6.46
C ILE A 789 19.79 -3.64 5.47
N LEU A 790 18.77 -4.49 5.61
CA LEU A 790 17.58 -4.43 4.76
C LEU A 790 16.80 -3.14 4.94
N SER A 791 16.72 -2.58 6.16
CA SER A 791 16.04 -1.30 6.39
C SER A 791 16.71 -0.14 5.65
N LEU A 792 18.06 -0.16 5.54
CA LEU A 792 18.79 0.83 4.74
C LEU A 792 18.42 0.72 3.25
N ILE A 793 18.35 -0.51 2.72
CA ILE A 793 17.94 -0.73 1.32
C ILE A 793 16.47 -0.29 1.12
N LEU A 794 15.58 -0.62 2.06
CA LEU A 794 14.17 -0.22 1.98
C LEU A 794 13.99 1.29 2.00
N VAL A 795 14.68 1.99 2.90
CA VAL A 795 14.55 3.44 3.08
C VAL A 795 15.25 4.23 1.99
N PHE A 796 16.53 3.95 1.72
CA PHE A 796 17.35 4.78 0.84
C PHE A 796 17.33 4.36 -0.64
N VAL A 797 16.90 3.14 -0.95
CA VAL A 797 16.85 2.66 -2.33
C VAL A 797 15.41 2.43 -2.77
N ILE A 798 14.70 1.50 -2.15
CA ILE A 798 13.39 1.07 -2.62
C ILE A 798 12.35 2.16 -2.43
N ASN A 799 12.24 2.74 -1.23
CA ASN A 799 11.27 3.80 -0.96
C ASN A 799 11.54 5.04 -1.81
N LEU A 800 12.80 5.45 -1.87
CA LEU A 800 13.20 6.63 -2.64
C LEU A 800 12.91 6.49 -4.14
N GLN A 801 13.16 5.31 -4.72
CA GLN A 801 12.89 5.03 -6.13
C GLN A 801 11.39 4.81 -6.42
N SER A 802 10.60 4.33 -5.43
CA SER A 802 9.16 4.08 -5.60
C SER A 802 8.31 5.33 -5.44
N PHE A 803 8.59 6.14 -4.43
CA PHE A 803 7.74 7.27 -4.01
C PHE A 803 8.42 8.64 -4.16
N GLY A 804 9.74 8.67 -4.32
CA GLY A 804 10.50 9.91 -4.42
C GLY A 804 10.67 10.67 -3.11
N TRP A 805 10.36 10.06 -1.96
CA TRP A 805 10.49 10.68 -0.63
C TRP A 805 11.78 10.30 0.06
N THR A 806 12.43 11.27 0.65
CA THR A 806 13.55 11.02 1.57
C THR A 806 13.01 10.80 2.98
N ILE A 807 13.15 9.59 3.50
CA ILE A 807 12.82 9.24 4.89
C ILE A 807 14.07 9.41 5.75
N GLU A 808 13.95 10.10 6.89
CA GLU A 808 15.01 10.18 7.88
C GLU A 808 15.10 8.83 8.62
N TRP A 809 16.20 8.13 8.41
CA TRP A 809 16.38 6.82 9.01
C TRP A 809 16.60 6.94 10.53
N SER A 810 15.71 6.35 11.27
CA SER A 810 15.73 6.29 12.73
C SER A 810 15.52 4.86 13.19
N VAL A 811 16.37 4.38 14.10
CA VAL A 811 16.19 3.06 14.69
C VAL A 811 15.51 3.24 16.06
N PRO A 812 14.25 2.83 16.19
CA PRO A 812 13.53 2.90 17.45
C PRO A 812 14.07 1.82 18.42
N GLY A 813 15.19 2.12 19.09
CA GLY A 813 15.93 1.14 19.91
C GLY A 813 15.05 0.42 20.94
N LEU A 814 14.15 1.15 21.62
CA LEU A 814 13.25 0.57 22.61
C LEU A 814 12.28 -0.46 21.97
N PHE A 815 11.72 -0.12 20.81
CA PHE A 815 10.83 -1.03 20.09
C PHE A 815 11.56 -2.30 19.63
N VAL A 816 12.76 -2.15 19.07
CA VAL A 816 13.58 -3.30 18.63
C VAL A 816 13.91 -4.20 19.82
N VAL A 817 14.26 -3.64 20.96
CA VAL A 817 14.53 -4.42 22.19
C VAL A 817 13.28 -5.16 22.67
N GLN A 818 12.13 -4.50 22.70
CA GLN A 818 10.86 -5.14 23.08
C GLN A 818 10.47 -6.28 22.13
N ALA A 819 10.62 -6.04 20.85
CA ALA A 819 10.34 -7.05 19.82
C ALA A 819 11.29 -8.25 19.92
N VAL A 820 12.58 -8.02 20.08
CA VAL A 820 13.60 -9.07 20.30
C VAL A 820 13.27 -9.86 21.56
N ALA A 821 12.92 -9.20 22.65
CA ALA A 821 12.53 -9.88 23.90
C ALA A 821 11.26 -10.73 23.72
N ALA A 822 10.25 -10.21 23.01
CA ALA A 822 9.03 -10.96 22.74
C ALA A 822 9.28 -12.19 21.85
N ILE A 823 10.09 -12.05 20.78
CA ILE A 823 10.46 -13.18 19.92
C ILE A 823 11.27 -14.22 20.67
N LEU A 824 12.22 -13.79 21.51
CA LEU A 824 13.02 -14.69 22.35
C LEU A 824 12.11 -15.45 23.31
N LEU A 825 11.19 -14.76 23.99
CA LEU A 825 10.23 -15.37 24.91
C LEU A 825 9.34 -16.38 24.18
N ALA A 826 8.76 -16.00 23.03
CA ALA A 826 7.95 -16.90 22.23
C ALA A 826 8.73 -18.14 21.80
N THR A 827 9.99 -18.00 21.39
CA THR A 827 10.84 -19.11 20.99
C THR A 827 11.18 -20.03 22.17
N VAL A 828 11.43 -19.48 23.36
CA VAL A 828 11.69 -20.23 24.59
C VAL A 828 10.44 -21.04 25.00
N LEU A 829 9.28 -20.40 24.99
CA LEU A 829 8.00 -21.07 25.31
C LEU A 829 7.69 -22.20 24.32
N ALA A 830 7.88 -21.93 23.03
CA ALA A 830 7.69 -22.94 21.99
C ALA A 830 8.71 -24.08 22.09
N GLY A 831 9.94 -23.80 22.53
CA GLY A 831 11.01 -24.78 22.79
C GLY A 831 10.75 -25.71 23.98
N MET A 832 9.81 -25.37 24.88
CA MET A 832 9.42 -26.24 26.00
C MET A 832 8.79 -27.57 25.51
N VAL A 833 8.06 -27.55 24.41
CA VAL A 833 7.39 -28.74 23.86
C VAL A 833 8.41 -29.82 23.43
N PRO A 834 9.43 -29.53 22.61
CA PRO A 834 10.47 -30.49 22.30
C PRO A 834 11.29 -30.90 23.55
N ALA A 835 11.57 -29.97 24.46
CA ALA A 835 12.27 -30.27 25.70
C ALA A 835 11.51 -31.26 26.59
N TRP A 836 10.20 -31.16 26.72
CA TRP A 836 9.34 -32.11 27.42
C TRP A 836 9.36 -33.48 26.76
N ARG A 837 9.28 -33.54 25.43
CA ARG A 837 9.35 -34.77 24.67
C ARG A 837 10.68 -35.47 24.84
N ALA A 838 11.80 -34.73 24.80
CA ALA A 838 13.13 -35.26 25.05
C ALA A 838 13.31 -35.83 26.49
N ALA A 839 12.77 -35.09 27.49
CA ALA A 839 12.78 -35.55 28.89
C ALA A 839 11.96 -36.84 29.14
N GLY A 840 10.96 -37.13 28.26
CA GLY A 840 10.10 -38.31 28.32
C GLY A 840 10.70 -39.59 27.72
N VAL A 841 11.87 -39.51 27.04
CA VAL A 841 12.52 -40.68 26.42
C VAL A 841 12.91 -41.74 27.49
N LYS A 842 12.46 -42.99 27.33
CA LYS A 842 12.72 -44.10 28.30
C LYS A 842 14.12 -44.64 28.11
N ALA A 843 14.89 -44.75 29.22
CA ALA A 843 16.29 -45.20 29.20
C ALA A 843 16.51 -46.64 28.76
N GLY A 844 15.50 -47.49 28.84
CA GLY A 844 15.64 -48.94 28.59
C GLY A 844 15.05 -49.48 27.32
N ALA A 845 14.18 -48.70 26.64
CA ALA A 845 13.49 -49.20 25.43
C ALA A 845 14.33 -49.11 24.15
N GLU A 846 15.19 -48.10 24.06
CA GLU A 846 15.99 -47.85 22.84
C GLU A 846 17.38 -48.49 22.84
N VAL A 847 17.86 -49.04 23.96
CA VAL A 847 19.10 -49.83 24.07
C VAL A 847 18.87 -51.31 23.81
N ARG A 848 17.62 -51.79 23.82
CA ARG A 848 17.21 -53.18 23.58
C ARG A 848 16.73 -53.50 22.16
N GLU A 849 16.66 -52.55 21.27
CA GLU A 849 16.26 -52.78 19.85
C GLU A 849 17.49 -53.16 18.97
N GLU A 850 18.42 -53.99 19.47
CA GLU A 850 19.38 -54.71 18.64
C GLU A 850 18.89 -56.15 18.47
#